data_9965797508acc1cf36d88317e5e3aca1
#
_entry.id   9965797508acc1cf36d88317e5e3aca1
#
_cell.length_a   1.000
_cell.length_b   1.000
_cell.length_c   1.000
_cell.angle_alpha   90.00
_cell.angle_beta   90.00
_cell.angle_gamma   90.00
#
_symmetry.space_group_name_H-M   'P 1'
#
loop_
_entity.id
_entity.type
_entity.pdbx_description
1 polymer ?
#
loop_
_entity_poly.entity_id
_entity_poly.type
_entity_poly.pdbx_seq_one_letter_code
_entity_poly.pdbx_strand_id
1 'polypeptide(L)'
;MASLCTWRGVSFGWFFAVVAAGAAHAQTPPPPGPSLATRGAYLAKAADCMPCHTSAKDKQFAGGLKLDTPFGAIFSPNITPDPDTGIARWTYEDFKNALHAGIRADGSYLYPVMTYDAFTLIHEDDLKALWAYFRSVPPIKQQNRGNALNFPFNIRLALLPWRWLFFTEGYYKPNPAHGPQWNRGAYLVEALAHCSDCHTPRNFMGATIASKWLQGARIDQWYAPNITAEALRNVNKWDKARLIAFLRKGAGNNSTALGPMQVVVHDSLSSLTESDLNAMATFLLDLPPGAETPPKPVADKLAPDVQARAAKLYSDNCASCHQADGKGIANQIPPLAGNPAILAAKPFDILAAVLQGVPARDDIIAMPSFAGSLGDQSVADLANYVRTSFGNDAPLNATPSMVAAWRSTLSLPVYASASARTFDCPQVGQGASPSFTPSVIAGLGRELAARSVSYAQLVADYQSKNPNAGVTDIVNNLIAAYCPVVAANASLSNDGKSRALERFAREITSYVTSMSLNESEPDVGIIWATPLGASLLEHDPSWQPALTCPAPDKSGVPSSLLDAATKLAGKADLNFSAQAATTQANNLATQNPKAKLADVANALILTYCQGVSALTGIDPAQETAAMTRYGEVVIEALQAKADERPPAPAASAAAK
;
A
#
# COMPACT_ATOMS: atom_id res chain seq x y z
N MET A 1 47.95 75.91 -29.09
CA MET A 1 47.49 77.19 -29.60
C MET A 1 46.10 77.32 -29.07
N ALA A 2 45.88 78.09 -28.02
CA ALA A 2 45.35 79.44 -28.01
C ALA A 2 43.90 79.44 -28.57
N SER A 3 42.86 79.96 -28.00
CA SER A 3 42.70 81.06 -27.04
C SER A 3 41.23 81.33 -26.87
N LEU A 4 40.80 81.77 -25.68
CA LEU A 4 39.90 82.82 -25.27
C LEU A 4 38.39 82.69 -25.52
N CYS A 5 37.61 82.66 -24.48
CA CYS A 5 36.99 83.78 -23.70
C CYS A 5 35.85 84.51 -24.37
N THR A 6 34.67 84.52 -23.75
CA THR A 6 33.99 85.76 -23.24
C THR A 6 32.58 85.38 -22.69
N TRP A 7 32.30 85.71 -21.62
CA TRP A 7 31.38 86.46 -20.71
C TRP A 7 30.06 87.00 -21.28
N ARG A 8 29.00 86.79 -20.55
CA ARG A 8 27.91 87.66 -20.02
C ARG A 8 26.50 87.10 -20.14
N GLY A 9 25.82 87.22 -19.02
CA GLY A 9 24.38 87.35 -18.98
C GLY A 9 23.72 86.81 -17.73
N VAL A 10 23.62 87.62 -16.66
CA VAL A 10 22.85 87.33 -15.44
C VAL A 10 21.37 87.56 -15.72
N SER A 11 20.54 86.60 -15.38
CA SER A 11 19.08 86.85 -15.25
C SER A 11 18.61 86.06 -13.99
N PHE A 12 18.19 86.83 -12.99
CA PHE A 12 17.51 86.41 -11.79
C PHE A 12 16.11 85.88 -12.14
N GLY A 13 15.89 84.59 -11.98
CA GLY A 13 14.55 84.02 -12.05
C GLY A 13 14.25 83.33 -10.70
N TRP A 14 13.27 83.87 -9.99
CA TRP A 14 12.74 83.27 -8.77
C TRP A 14 12.01 81.95 -9.11
N PHE A 15 12.52 80.83 -8.72
CA PHE A 15 11.79 79.54 -8.74
C PHE A 15 11.29 79.20 -7.34
N PHE A 16 9.96 79.19 -7.20
CA PHE A 16 9.29 78.59 -6.04
C PHE A 16 9.56 77.11 -6.02
N ALA A 17 10.29 76.62 -5.01
CA ALA A 17 10.44 75.20 -4.73
C ALA A 17 9.19 74.71 -4.04
N VAL A 18 8.33 73.96 -4.75
CA VAL A 18 7.27 73.16 -4.17
C VAL A 18 7.93 71.89 -3.57
N VAL A 19 8.07 71.84 -2.24
CA VAL A 19 8.46 70.65 -1.55
C VAL A 19 7.29 69.66 -1.55
N ALA A 20 7.29 68.71 -2.51
CA ALA A 20 6.43 67.55 -2.48
C ALA A 20 6.95 66.61 -1.37
N ALA A 21 6.29 66.60 -0.22
CA ALA A 21 6.49 65.57 0.81
C ALA A 21 6.04 64.23 0.25
N GLY A 22 6.98 63.48 -0.35
CA GLY A 22 6.78 62.09 -0.70
C GLY A 22 6.61 61.28 0.57
N ALA A 23 5.40 60.78 0.84
CA ALA A 23 5.17 59.81 1.85
C ALA A 23 5.97 58.54 1.50
N ALA A 24 7.10 58.34 2.16
CA ALA A 24 7.85 57.09 2.13
C ALA A 24 6.93 56.00 2.70
N HIS A 25 6.33 55.20 1.83
CA HIS A 25 5.69 53.97 2.24
C HIS A 25 6.81 53.08 2.80
N ALA A 26 6.84 52.97 4.12
CA ALA A 26 7.67 51.96 4.80
C ALA A 26 7.21 50.60 4.27
N GLN A 27 7.97 50.02 3.35
CA GLN A 27 7.77 48.65 2.94
C GLN A 27 8.05 47.81 4.19
N THR A 28 6.99 47.16 4.69
CA THR A 28 7.17 46.12 5.70
C THR A 28 8.20 45.12 5.20
N PRO A 29 9.25 44.85 5.97
CA PRO A 29 10.25 43.85 5.56
C PRO A 29 9.52 42.52 5.27
N PRO A 30 9.94 41.80 4.22
CA PRO A 30 9.34 40.51 3.94
C PRO A 30 9.47 39.64 5.20
N PRO A 31 8.46 38.74 5.46
CA PRO A 31 8.52 37.89 6.64
C PRO A 31 9.84 37.12 6.65
N PRO A 32 10.48 36.95 7.81
CA PRO A 32 11.72 36.20 7.90
C PRO A 32 11.53 34.83 7.28
N GLY A 33 12.45 34.41 6.43
CA GLY A 33 12.44 33.08 5.83
C GLY A 33 12.42 31.99 6.93
N PRO A 34 12.06 30.75 6.59
CA PRO A 34 12.02 29.66 7.55
C PRO A 34 13.35 29.55 8.31
N SER A 35 13.29 29.29 9.63
CA SER A 35 14.50 29.08 10.44
C SER A 35 15.32 27.93 9.88
N LEU A 36 16.64 27.89 10.12
CA LEU A 36 17.49 26.77 9.70
C LEU A 36 16.94 25.43 10.19
N ALA A 37 16.41 25.36 11.42
CA ALA A 37 15.81 24.13 11.93
C ALA A 37 14.52 23.74 11.19
N THR A 38 13.68 24.70 10.81
CA THR A 38 12.48 24.43 9.98
C THR A 38 12.86 23.91 8.59
N ARG A 39 13.86 24.52 7.95
CA ARG A 39 14.43 24.01 6.70
C ARG A 39 15.00 22.62 6.88
N GLY A 40 15.76 22.39 7.96
CA GLY A 40 16.32 21.09 8.29
C GLY A 40 15.29 20.01 8.53
N ALA A 41 14.17 20.33 9.18
CA ALA A 41 13.03 19.41 9.35
C ALA A 41 12.46 18.96 8.00
N TYR A 42 12.30 19.87 7.06
CA TYR A 42 11.86 19.55 5.70
C TYR A 42 12.87 18.66 4.97
N LEU A 43 14.17 18.99 5.06
CA LEU A 43 15.24 18.22 4.43
C LEU A 43 15.40 16.82 5.04
N ALA A 44 15.22 16.67 6.35
CA ALA A 44 15.26 15.38 7.02
C ALA A 44 14.12 14.45 6.57
N LYS A 45 12.95 15.01 6.21
CA LYS A 45 11.88 14.26 5.54
C LYS A 45 12.27 13.91 4.11
N ALA A 46 12.78 14.87 3.34
CA ALA A 46 13.21 14.63 1.96
C ALA A 46 14.34 13.58 1.86
N ALA A 47 15.19 13.50 2.89
CA ALA A 47 16.29 12.55 3.00
C ALA A 47 15.91 11.24 3.70
N ASP A 48 14.63 11.02 3.98
CA ASP A 48 14.07 9.79 4.55
C ASP A 48 14.80 9.28 5.81
N CYS A 49 15.25 10.21 6.68
CA CYS A 49 16.07 9.86 7.84
C CYS A 49 15.29 9.04 8.90
N MET A 50 13.98 9.35 9.05
CA MET A 50 13.14 8.81 10.12
C MET A 50 12.96 7.29 10.03
N PRO A 51 12.62 6.67 8.89
CA PRO A 51 12.38 5.23 8.81
C PRO A 51 13.59 4.39 9.23
N CYS A 52 14.79 4.80 8.84
CA CYS A 52 16.01 4.10 9.22
C CYS A 52 16.39 4.33 10.68
N HIS A 53 16.18 5.54 11.21
CA HIS A 53 16.61 5.91 12.57
C HIS A 53 15.51 5.83 13.63
N THR A 54 14.38 5.13 13.34
CA THR A 54 13.26 4.97 14.27
C THR A 54 12.82 3.51 14.33
N SER A 55 13.07 2.83 15.42
CA SER A 55 12.61 1.45 15.64
C SER A 55 11.29 1.36 16.41
N ALA A 56 10.85 2.44 17.04
CA ALA A 56 9.59 2.54 17.77
C ALA A 56 8.98 3.94 17.60
N LYS A 57 7.66 4.02 17.45
CA LYS A 57 6.94 5.27 17.14
C LYS A 57 7.14 6.39 18.17
N ASP A 58 7.26 6.02 19.43
CA ASP A 58 7.51 6.92 20.58
C ASP A 58 8.99 7.34 20.70
N LYS A 59 9.89 6.79 19.86
CA LYS A 59 11.33 7.02 19.90
C LYS A 59 11.91 7.45 18.56
N GLN A 60 11.33 8.52 18.01
CA GLN A 60 11.79 9.05 16.72
C GLN A 60 13.27 9.42 16.74
N PHE A 61 13.99 9.00 15.73
CA PHE A 61 15.45 9.21 15.56
C PHE A 61 16.34 8.57 16.63
N ALA A 62 15.81 7.78 17.55
CA ALA A 62 16.59 7.10 18.58
C ALA A 62 17.32 5.83 18.06
N GLY A 63 17.15 5.48 16.80
CA GLY A 63 17.83 4.34 16.17
C GLY A 63 17.27 2.98 16.61
N GLY A 64 18.10 1.95 16.51
CA GLY A 64 17.77 0.58 16.93
C GLY A 64 17.11 -0.28 15.85
N LEU A 65 16.83 0.27 14.66
CA LEU A 65 16.30 -0.52 13.56
C LEU A 65 17.37 -1.52 13.08
N LYS A 66 16.97 -2.78 12.95
CA LYS A 66 17.79 -3.84 12.36
C LYS A 66 17.67 -3.80 10.84
N LEU A 67 18.80 -3.68 10.17
CA LEU A 67 18.93 -3.76 8.73
C LEU A 67 19.70 -5.04 8.38
N ASP A 68 19.02 -6.01 7.79
CA ASP A 68 19.66 -7.24 7.34
C ASP A 68 20.35 -7.00 5.99
N THR A 69 21.59 -7.46 5.87
CA THR A 69 22.39 -7.36 4.65
C THR A 69 22.99 -8.72 4.30
N PRO A 70 23.45 -8.95 3.07
CA PRO A 70 24.20 -10.18 2.73
C PRO A 70 25.44 -10.40 3.57
N PHE A 71 25.91 -9.38 4.28
CA PHE A 71 27.14 -9.40 5.09
C PHE A 71 26.87 -9.56 6.59
N GLY A 72 25.61 -9.63 6.99
CA GLY A 72 25.15 -9.66 8.38
C GLY A 72 24.24 -8.47 8.72
N ALA A 73 23.87 -8.34 9.99
CA ALA A 73 22.95 -7.30 10.45
C ALA A 73 23.67 -6.02 10.90
N ILE A 74 23.14 -4.88 10.49
CA ILE A 74 23.53 -3.54 10.93
C ILE A 74 22.38 -2.93 11.73
N PHE A 75 22.70 -2.19 12.79
CA PHE A 75 21.72 -1.47 13.59
C PHE A 75 21.90 0.03 13.44
N SER A 76 20.82 0.74 13.14
CA SER A 76 20.86 2.20 13.04
C SER A 76 21.17 2.83 14.39
N PRO A 77 22.04 3.86 14.43
CA PRO A 77 22.37 4.55 15.68
C PRO A 77 21.32 5.58 16.06
N ASN A 78 21.34 5.96 17.33
CA ASN A 78 20.61 7.10 17.87
C ASN A 78 21.23 8.41 17.32
N ILE A 79 20.43 9.20 16.61
CA ILE A 79 20.81 10.51 16.08
C ILE A 79 20.08 11.68 16.75
N THR A 80 19.42 11.43 17.89
CA THR A 80 18.90 12.51 18.75
C THR A 80 20.01 13.21 19.51
N PRO A 81 19.83 14.44 19.99
CA PRO A 81 20.82 15.16 20.75
C PRO A 81 20.93 14.69 22.23
N ASP A 82 20.88 13.37 22.44
CA ASP A 82 21.13 12.77 23.75
C ASP A 82 22.66 12.78 24.03
N PRO A 83 23.10 13.22 25.23
CA PRO A 83 24.52 13.37 25.53
C PRO A 83 25.28 12.06 25.72
N ASP A 84 24.56 10.97 26.05
CA ASP A 84 25.21 9.69 26.35
C ASP A 84 25.16 8.70 25.19
N THR A 85 24.06 8.72 24.42
CA THR A 85 23.77 7.69 23.41
C THR A 85 23.56 8.24 22.01
N GLY A 86 23.35 9.56 21.87
CA GLY A 86 23.08 10.26 20.63
C GLY A 86 24.25 11.14 20.14
N ILE A 87 23.90 12.22 19.44
CA ILE A 87 24.86 13.10 18.77
C ILE A 87 25.06 14.45 19.50
N ALA A 88 24.65 14.59 20.77
CA ALA A 88 24.80 15.87 21.49
C ALA A 88 26.25 16.37 21.58
N ARG A 89 27.22 15.44 21.67
CA ARG A 89 28.65 15.76 21.79
C ARG A 89 29.35 15.97 20.45
N TRP A 90 28.63 15.75 19.35
CA TRP A 90 29.19 15.96 18.02
C TRP A 90 29.33 17.43 17.71
N THR A 91 30.33 17.78 16.95
CA THR A 91 30.48 19.06 16.27
C THR A 91 29.72 19.06 14.97
N TYR A 92 29.54 20.22 14.35
CA TYR A 92 28.99 20.28 12.99
C TYR A 92 29.86 19.49 11.99
N GLU A 93 31.19 19.56 12.12
CA GLU A 93 32.11 18.83 11.25
C GLU A 93 31.97 17.30 11.42
N ASP A 94 31.73 16.78 12.61
CA ASP A 94 31.48 15.37 12.82
C ASP A 94 30.18 14.93 12.10
N PHE A 95 29.12 15.75 12.21
CA PHE A 95 27.85 15.49 11.52
C PHE A 95 28.00 15.56 10.00
N LYS A 96 28.68 16.59 9.50
CA LYS A 96 28.99 16.75 8.08
C LYS A 96 29.81 15.57 7.57
N ASN A 97 30.90 15.19 8.26
CA ASN A 97 31.74 14.08 7.87
C ASN A 97 30.96 12.75 7.83
N ALA A 98 29.99 12.55 8.73
CA ALA A 98 29.16 11.35 8.70
C ALA A 98 28.30 11.26 7.43
N LEU A 99 27.68 12.35 6.99
CA LEU A 99 26.84 12.36 5.80
C LEU A 99 27.65 12.53 4.50
N HIS A 100 28.59 13.43 4.49
CA HIS A 100 29.30 13.83 3.28
C HIS A 100 30.50 12.93 2.96
N ALA A 101 31.25 12.54 3.98
CA ALA A 101 32.46 11.72 3.83
C ALA A 101 32.28 10.27 4.31
N GLY A 102 31.19 9.91 4.95
CA GLY A 102 30.98 8.57 5.53
C GLY A 102 31.98 8.24 6.65
N ILE A 103 32.34 9.24 7.46
CA ILE A 103 33.32 9.12 8.57
C ILE A 103 32.61 9.49 9.87
N ARG A 104 32.66 8.61 10.86
CA ARG A 104 32.10 8.82 12.19
C ARG A 104 32.95 9.79 13.03
N ALA A 105 32.37 10.33 14.09
CA ALA A 105 33.09 11.20 15.03
C ALA A 105 34.30 10.53 15.70
N ASP A 106 34.35 9.19 15.76
CA ASP A 106 35.52 8.43 16.24
C ASP A 106 36.59 8.18 15.14
N GLY A 107 36.41 8.76 13.94
CA GLY A 107 37.29 8.58 12.79
C GLY A 107 37.08 7.27 12.02
N SER A 108 36.24 6.37 12.45
CA SER A 108 36.00 5.11 11.75
C SER A 108 35.02 5.28 10.57
N TYR A 109 35.12 4.41 9.54
CA TYR A 109 34.26 4.47 8.37
C TYR A 109 32.87 3.96 8.65
N LEU A 110 31.85 4.62 8.07
CA LEU A 110 30.49 4.12 8.02
C LEU A 110 30.35 3.01 6.97
N TYR A 111 29.45 2.08 7.23
CA TYR A 111 29.02 1.13 6.21
C TYR A 111 28.10 1.83 5.20
N PRO A 112 28.19 1.50 3.89
CA PRO A 112 27.45 2.22 2.83
C PRO A 112 25.92 2.02 2.88
N VAL A 113 25.41 1.24 3.81
CA VAL A 113 23.98 1.19 4.15
C VAL A 113 23.47 2.54 4.70
N MET A 114 24.36 3.43 5.14
CA MET A 114 24.05 4.80 5.54
C MET A 114 23.85 5.75 4.36
N THR A 115 23.96 5.29 3.13
CA THR A 115 23.73 6.07 1.89
C THR A 115 24.59 7.34 1.76
N TYR A 116 25.75 7.39 2.40
CA TYR A 116 26.65 8.56 2.30
C TYR A 116 27.18 8.77 0.88
N ASP A 117 27.12 7.76 0.03
CA ASP A 117 27.43 7.85 -1.40
C ASP A 117 26.42 8.71 -2.18
N ALA A 118 25.18 8.84 -1.70
CA ALA A 118 24.23 9.83 -2.17
C ALA A 118 24.30 11.13 -1.36
N PHE A 119 24.37 11.05 -0.03
CA PHE A 119 24.40 12.23 0.85
C PHE A 119 25.63 13.11 0.69
N THR A 120 26.73 12.61 0.14
CA THR A 120 27.88 13.42 -0.25
C THR A 120 27.50 14.56 -1.20
N LEU A 121 26.43 14.41 -1.96
CA LEU A 121 25.91 15.42 -2.89
C LEU A 121 25.14 16.54 -2.19
N ILE A 122 24.80 16.44 -0.92
CA ILE A 122 24.02 17.46 -0.19
C ILE A 122 24.84 18.74 -0.06
N HIS A 123 24.24 19.87 -0.44
CA HIS A 123 24.88 21.18 -0.32
C HIS A 123 25.20 21.56 1.12
N GLU A 124 26.29 22.28 1.33
CA GLU A 124 26.78 22.73 2.64
C GLU A 124 25.70 23.45 3.48
N ASP A 125 24.89 24.31 2.86
CA ASP A 125 23.84 25.04 3.57
C ASP A 125 22.68 24.13 4.00
N ASP A 126 22.41 23.06 3.25
CA ASP A 126 21.43 22.05 3.63
C ASP A 126 21.94 21.13 4.73
N LEU A 127 23.24 20.82 4.76
CA LEU A 127 23.89 20.12 5.87
C LEU A 127 23.80 20.93 7.17
N LYS A 128 24.01 22.26 7.12
CA LYS A 128 23.85 23.17 8.26
C LYS A 128 22.40 23.20 8.75
N ALA A 129 21.44 23.21 7.84
CA ALA A 129 20.02 23.17 8.18
C ALA A 129 19.63 21.84 8.84
N LEU A 130 20.08 20.70 8.29
CA LEU A 130 19.89 19.37 8.90
C LEU A 130 20.51 19.31 10.30
N TRP A 131 21.73 19.82 10.47
CA TRP A 131 22.37 19.90 11.79
C TRP A 131 21.54 20.71 12.78
N ALA A 132 21.08 21.90 12.40
CA ALA A 132 20.24 22.74 13.25
C ALA A 132 18.94 22.00 13.67
N TYR A 133 18.35 21.23 12.78
CA TYR A 133 17.18 20.43 13.08
C TYR A 133 17.49 19.32 14.08
N PHE A 134 18.50 18.49 13.84
CA PHE A 134 18.85 17.38 14.74
C PHE A 134 19.34 17.83 16.11
N ARG A 135 19.81 19.07 16.23
CA ARG A 135 20.09 19.70 17.52
C ARG A 135 18.83 20.17 18.27
N SER A 136 17.71 20.31 17.57
CA SER A 136 16.44 20.82 18.10
C SER A 136 15.43 19.72 18.44
N VAL A 137 15.61 18.50 17.95
CA VAL A 137 14.70 17.38 18.26
C VAL A 137 14.84 16.96 19.73
N PRO A 138 13.79 16.38 20.36
CA PRO A 138 13.87 15.91 21.74
C PRO A 138 14.98 14.86 21.92
N PRO A 139 15.83 14.99 22.93
CA PRO A 139 16.81 13.97 23.26
C PRO A 139 16.13 12.71 23.79
N ILE A 140 16.51 11.55 23.24
CA ILE A 140 15.99 10.25 23.69
C ILE A 140 17.19 9.36 24.06
N LYS A 141 17.23 8.91 25.30
CA LYS A 141 18.27 7.99 25.78
C LYS A 141 17.95 6.58 25.32
N GLN A 142 18.67 6.10 24.28
CA GLN A 142 18.57 4.73 23.76
C GLN A 142 19.96 4.22 23.41
N GLN A 143 20.38 3.15 24.06
CA GLN A 143 21.71 2.56 23.85
C GLN A 143 21.83 2.02 22.41
N ASN A 144 22.91 2.41 21.74
CA ASN A 144 23.24 1.90 20.42
C ASN A 144 23.62 0.42 20.48
N ARG A 145 23.06 -0.37 19.58
CA ARG A 145 23.40 -1.79 19.43
C ARG A 145 24.62 -1.93 18.53
N GLY A 146 25.53 -2.86 18.89
CA GLY A 146 26.64 -3.23 18.03
C GLY A 146 26.15 -3.97 16.78
N ASN A 147 26.81 -3.74 15.64
CA ASN A 147 26.52 -4.47 14.42
C ASN A 147 26.88 -5.96 14.55
N ALA A 148 26.12 -6.83 13.93
CA ALA A 148 26.31 -8.28 13.89
C ALA A 148 26.74 -8.70 12.47
N LEU A 149 27.89 -8.24 12.03
CA LEU A 149 28.44 -8.54 10.71
C LEU A 149 29.39 -9.73 10.76
N ASN A 150 29.37 -10.54 9.70
CA ASN A 150 30.26 -11.66 9.52
C ASN A 150 31.71 -11.19 9.24
N PHE A 151 32.71 -11.98 9.69
CA PHE A 151 34.09 -11.74 9.29
C PHE A 151 34.25 -11.94 7.77
N PRO A 152 35.02 -11.08 7.07
CA PRO A 152 35.82 -9.93 7.55
C PRO A 152 35.06 -8.58 7.58
N PHE A 153 33.75 -8.56 7.28
CA PHE A 153 32.95 -7.32 7.15
C PHE A 153 32.74 -6.58 8.47
N ASN A 154 33.00 -7.23 9.60
CA ASN A 154 32.99 -6.59 10.93
C ASN A 154 34.22 -5.70 11.19
N ILE A 155 35.23 -5.71 10.32
CA ILE A 155 36.42 -4.87 10.41
C ILE A 155 36.19 -3.61 9.58
N ARG A 156 35.95 -2.45 10.23
CA ARG A 156 35.65 -1.18 9.53
C ARG A 156 36.80 -0.69 8.63
N LEU A 157 38.03 -1.00 8.96
CA LEU A 157 39.18 -0.64 8.12
C LEU A 157 39.13 -1.35 6.75
N ALA A 158 38.52 -2.52 6.66
CA ALA A 158 38.30 -3.24 5.40
C ALA A 158 37.39 -2.50 4.42
N LEU A 159 36.68 -1.44 4.87
CA LEU A 159 35.92 -0.54 3.98
C LEU A 159 36.82 0.40 3.16
N LEU A 160 38.09 0.61 3.52
CA LEU A 160 38.95 1.54 2.82
C LEU A 160 39.14 1.20 1.33
N PRO A 161 39.44 -0.06 0.92
CA PRO A 161 39.47 -0.44 -0.50
C PRO A 161 38.14 -0.26 -1.20
N TRP A 162 37.03 -0.56 -0.52
CA TRP A 162 35.69 -0.36 -1.05
C TRP A 162 35.43 1.10 -1.38
N ARG A 163 35.82 2.01 -0.47
CA ARG A 163 35.67 3.46 -0.66
C ARG A 163 36.50 3.96 -1.85
N TRP A 164 37.73 3.51 -2.00
CA TRP A 164 38.58 3.89 -3.14
C TRP A 164 38.02 3.46 -4.49
N LEU A 165 37.31 2.32 -4.52
CA LEU A 165 36.74 1.77 -5.76
C LEU A 165 35.36 2.34 -6.11
N PHE A 166 34.56 2.70 -5.12
CA PHE A 166 33.12 2.92 -5.33
C PHE A 166 32.58 4.23 -4.75
N PHE A 167 33.39 4.99 -4.03
CA PHE A 167 32.95 6.25 -3.43
C PHE A 167 33.77 7.43 -3.94
N THR A 168 33.08 8.48 -4.38
CA THR A 168 33.68 9.76 -4.75
C THR A 168 33.00 10.87 -3.97
N GLU A 169 33.72 11.55 -3.14
CA GLU A 169 33.23 12.68 -2.37
C GLU A 169 33.00 13.91 -3.26
N GLY A 170 31.88 14.65 -3.05
CA GLY A 170 31.62 15.88 -3.79
C GLY A 170 30.20 16.38 -3.63
N TYR A 171 30.03 17.69 -3.71
CA TYR A 171 28.70 18.32 -3.72
C TYR A 171 28.01 18.20 -5.08
N TYR A 172 26.68 18.18 -5.07
CA TYR A 172 25.89 18.26 -6.30
C TYR A 172 26.25 19.52 -7.10
N LYS A 173 26.44 19.34 -8.40
CA LYS A 173 26.75 20.42 -9.33
C LYS A 173 25.60 20.54 -10.34
N PRO A 174 24.92 21.69 -10.39
CA PRO A 174 23.86 21.90 -11.37
C PRO A 174 24.36 21.69 -12.81
N ASN A 175 23.57 20.97 -13.60
CA ASN A 175 23.84 20.81 -15.03
C ASN A 175 23.40 22.08 -15.78
N PRO A 176 24.35 22.83 -16.41
CA PRO A 176 24.04 24.08 -17.09
C PRO A 176 23.19 23.91 -18.35
N ALA A 177 23.07 22.69 -18.89
CA ALA A 177 22.22 22.40 -20.04
C ALA A 177 20.73 22.37 -19.68
N HIS A 178 20.37 22.35 -18.39
CA HIS A 178 19.01 22.25 -17.91
C HIS A 178 18.63 23.42 -17.00
N GLY A 179 17.34 23.71 -16.94
CA GLY A 179 16.82 24.82 -16.12
C GLY A 179 16.80 24.50 -14.61
N PRO A 180 16.48 25.52 -13.79
CA PRO A 180 16.51 25.38 -12.32
C PRO A 180 15.60 24.28 -11.79
N GLN A 181 14.41 24.07 -12.37
CA GLN A 181 13.47 23.06 -11.95
C GLN A 181 14.01 21.63 -12.16
N TRP A 182 14.63 21.39 -13.29
CA TRP A 182 15.28 20.10 -13.57
C TRP A 182 16.42 19.82 -12.60
N ASN A 183 17.30 20.82 -12.39
CA ASN A 183 18.40 20.71 -11.46
C ASN A 183 17.96 20.52 -10.01
N ARG A 184 16.84 21.15 -9.60
CA ARG A 184 16.23 20.88 -8.28
C ARG A 184 15.74 19.45 -8.18
N GLY A 185 15.11 18.92 -9.24
CA GLY A 185 14.68 17.53 -9.32
C GLY A 185 15.84 16.55 -9.23
N ALA A 186 16.91 16.80 -9.98
CA ALA A 186 18.13 16.02 -9.92
C ALA A 186 18.72 15.98 -8.50
N TYR A 187 18.87 17.14 -7.88
CA TYR A 187 19.35 17.24 -6.50
C TYR A 187 18.51 16.45 -5.50
N LEU A 188 17.18 16.53 -5.64
CA LEU A 188 16.27 15.76 -4.78
C LEU A 188 16.40 14.26 -4.99
N VAL A 189 16.43 13.79 -6.25
CA VAL A 189 16.46 12.36 -6.59
C VAL A 189 17.82 11.73 -6.29
N GLU A 190 18.92 12.44 -6.60
CA GLU A 190 20.28 11.91 -6.49
C GLU A 190 20.85 12.04 -5.08
N ALA A 191 20.63 13.19 -4.43
CA ALA A 191 21.23 13.51 -3.14
C ALA A 191 20.30 13.16 -1.97
N LEU A 192 19.13 13.83 -1.87
CA LEU A 192 18.29 13.73 -0.68
C LEU A 192 17.47 12.43 -0.66
N ALA A 193 16.63 12.20 -1.65
CA ALA A 193 15.77 11.03 -1.69
C ALA A 193 16.50 9.74 -2.12
N HIS A 194 17.78 9.82 -2.47
CA HIS A 194 18.69 8.69 -2.79
C HIS A 194 18.02 7.52 -3.55
N CYS A 195 17.20 7.84 -4.55
CA CYS A 195 16.40 6.87 -5.30
C CYS A 195 17.26 5.75 -5.92
N SER A 196 18.53 6.06 -6.26
CA SER A 196 19.50 5.12 -6.80
C SER A 196 19.80 3.95 -5.86
N ASP A 197 19.65 4.10 -4.55
CA ASP A 197 19.94 3.03 -3.59
C ASP A 197 19.03 1.82 -3.73
N CYS A 198 17.77 2.07 -4.05
CA CYS A 198 16.80 1.02 -4.30
C CYS A 198 16.63 0.72 -5.79
N HIS A 199 16.71 1.72 -6.66
CA HIS A 199 16.40 1.57 -8.08
C HIS A 199 17.63 1.26 -8.97
N THR A 200 18.82 1.05 -8.40
CA THR A 200 20.04 0.65 -9.14
C THR A 200 20.55 -0.70 -8.64
N PRO A 201 20.85 -1.66 -9.52
CA PRO A 201 21.41 -2.94 -9.11
C PRO A 201 22.75 -2.78 -8.41
N ARG A 202 23.05 -3.66 -7.46
CA ARG A 202 24.33 -3.69 -6.75
C ARG A 202 25.20 -4.85 -7.23
N ASN A 203 26.52 -4.65 -7.19
CA ASN A 203 27.48 -5.71 -7.45
C ASN A 203 27.64 -6.62 -6.21
N PHE A 204 28.49 -7.65 -6.32
CA PHE A 204 28.73 -8.60 -5.22
C PHE A 204 29.40 -7.97 -3.97
N MET A 205 29.98 -6.78 -4.10
CA MET A 205 30.52 -6.01 -2.98
C MET A 205 29.51 -5.01 -2.39
N GLY A 206 28.27 -5.02 -2.84
CA GLY A 206 27.21 -4.15 -2.35
C GLY A 206 27.21 -2.72 -2.92
N ALA A 207 28.11 -2.38 -3.83
CA ALA A 207 28.13 -1.08 -4.48
C ALA A 207 27.15 -1.02 -5.67
N THR A 208 26.55 0.14 -5.91
CA THR A 208 25.68 0.38 -7.05
C THR A 208 26.43 0.26 -8.38
N ILE A 209 25.81 -0.33 -9.39
CA ILE A 209 26.38 -0.47 -10.75
C ILE A 209 26.00 0.77 -11.55
N ALA A 210 26.95 1.73 -11.66
CA ALA A 210 26.70 3.03 -12.31
C ALA A 210 26.16 2.92 -13.75
N SER A 211 26.60 1.93 -14.54
CA SER A 211 26.07 1.70 -15.89
C SER A 211 24.60 1.24 -15.94
N LYS A 212 24.05 0.85 -14.80
CA LYS A 212 22.63 0.43 -14.64
C LYS A 212 21.87 1.37 -13.71
N TRP A 213 22.29 2.61 -13.63
CA TRP A 213 21.70 3.61 -12.75
C TRP A 213 20.20 3.78 -13.01
N LEU A 214 19.39 3.69 -11.97
CA LEU A 214 17.92 3.74 -11.97
C LEU A 214 17.21 2.69 -12.86
N GLN A 215 17.87 1.62 -13.27
CA GLN A 215 17.31 0.59 -14.16
C GLN A 215 16.58 -0.55 -13.40
N GLY A 216 16.30 -0.35 -12.13
CA GLY A 216 15.59 -1.30 -11.28
C GLY A 216 16.51 -2.32 -10.62
N ALA A 217 16.16 -2.72 -9.41
CA ALA A 217 16.93 -3.67 -8.61
C ALA A 217 16.07 -4.50 -7.67
N ARG A 218 16.60 -5.63 -7.24
CA ARG A 218 16.03 -6.40 -6.15
C ARG A 218 16.45 -5.78 -4.82
N ILE A 219 15.48 -5.50 -3.97
CA ILE A 219 15.66 -5.03 -2.59
C ILE A 219 15.00 -6.06 -1.68
N ASP A 220 15.81 -6.88 -1.02
CA ASP A 220 15.36 -8.03 -0.24
C ASP A 220 14.40 -8.92 -1.04
N GLN A 221 13.15 -8.86 -0.70
CA GLN A 221 12.09 -9.65 -1.30
C GLN A 221 11.28 -8.86 -2.35
N TRP A 222 11.52 -7.57 -2.49
CA TRP A 222 10.83 -6.68 -3.41
C TRP A 222 11.68 -6.38 -4.64
N TYR A 223 11.04 -5.85 -5.65
CA TYR A 223 11.71 -5.36 -6.85
C TYR A 223 11.39 -3.88 -7.05
N ALA A 224 12.39 -3.03 -6.85
CA ALA A 224 12.30 -1.63 -7.23
C ALA A 224 12.36 -1.53 -8.75
N PRO A 225 11.33 -0.99 -9.43
CA PRO A 225 11.27 -1.01 -10.89
C PRO A 225 12.28 -0.07 -11.53
N ASN A 226 12.51 -0.25 -12.83
CA ASN A 226 13.22 0.70 -13.67
C ASN A 226 12.44 2.03 -13.71
N ILE A 227 13.07 3.13 -13.29
CA ILE A 227 12.50 4.48 -13.27
C ILE A 227 13.23 5.46 -14.20
N THR A 228 13.97 4.96 -15.20
CA THR A 228 14.47 5.78 -16.31
C THR A 228 13.29 6.32 -17.14
N ALA A 229 13.50 7.42 -17.86
CA ALA A 229 12.44 8.03 -18.66
C ALA A 229 11.85 7.08 -19.71
N GLU A 230 12.68 6.21 -20.30
CA GLU A 230 12.22 5.17 -21.23
C GLU A 230 11.20 4.23 -20.57
N ALA A 231 11.53 3.71 -19.39
CA ALA A 231 10.62 2.82 -18.66
C ALA A 231 9.36 3.54 -18.20
N LEU A 232 9.50 4.75 -17.70
CA LEU A 232 8.35 5.53 -17.23
C LEU A 232 7.41 5.91 -18.39
N ARG A 233 7.90 6.56 -19.44
CA ARG A 233 7.08 7.09 -20.53
C ARG A 233 6.60 6.03 -21.49
N ASN A 234 7.53 5.20 -21.97
CA ASN A 234 7.25 4.34 -23.12
C ASN A 234 6.70 2.98 -22.72
N VAL A 235 7.16 2.42 -21.62
CA VAL A 235 6.68 1.12 -21.12
C VAL A 235 5.44 1.32 -20.23
N ASN A 236 5.57 2.10 -19.18
CA ASN A 236 4.54 2.24 -18.15
C ASN A 236 3.58 3.40 -18.37
N LYS A 237 3.76 4.19 -19.45
CA LYS A 237 2.88 5.30 -19.84
C LYS A 237 2.63 6.35 -18.75
N TRP A 238 3.66 6.63 -17.93
CA TRP A 238 3.60 7.69 -16.95
C TRP A 238 3.63 9.06 -17.63
N ASP A 239 2.71 9.92 -17.26
CA ASP A 239 2.79 11.36 -17.46
C ASP A 239 3.21 12.06 -16.16
N LYS A 240 3.48 13.33 -16.23
CA LYS A 240 3.97 14.13 -15.12
C LYS A 240 2.96 14.21 -13.96
N ALA A 241 1.68 14.39 -14.28
CA ALA A 241 0.63 14.53 -13.26
C ALA A 241 0.44 13.20 -12.47
N ARG A 242 0.43 12.07 -13.19
CA ARG A 242 0.33 10.74 -12.58
C ARG A 242 1.54 10.41 -11.73
N LEU A 243 2.75 10.77 -12.20
CA LEU A 243 3.98 10.55 -11.44
C LEU A 243 3.97 11.39 -10.14
N ILE A 244 3.58 12.66 -10.21
CA ILE A 244 3.43 13.50 -9.01
C ILE A 244 2.40 12.91 -8.04
N ALA A 245 1.25 12.44 -8.55
CA ALA A 245 0.23 11.80 -7.72
C ALA A 245 0.78 10.54 -7.02
N PHE A 246 1.53 9.70 -7.75
CA PHE A 246 2.18 8.52 -7.18
C PHE A 246 3.23 8.88 -6.11
N LEU A 247 4.12 9.84 -6.39
CA LEU A 247 5.13 10.27 -5.42
C LEU A 247 4.49 10.85 -4.16
N ARG A 248 3.33 11.51 -4.28
CA ARG A 248 2.61 12.08 -3.14
C ARG A 248 1.79 11.07 -2.35
N LYS A 249 1.10 10.14 -3.04
CA LYS A 249 0.08 9.27 -2.43
C LYS A 249 0.47 7.79 -2.44
N GLY A 250 1.47 7.39 -3.21
CA GLY A 250 1.83 5.99 -3.41
C GLY A 250 0.87 5.24 -4.33
N ALA A 251 -0.04 5.93 -5.00
CA ALA A 251 -0.98 5.34 -5.94
C ALA A 251 -1.15 6.21 -7.18
N GLY A 252 -1.26 5.59 -8.34
CA GLY A 252 -1.47 6.27 -9.62
C GLY A 252 -1.04 5.41 -10.81
N ASN A 253 -1.59 5.70 -11.97
CA ASN A 253 -1.27 5.03 -13.23
C ASN A 253 -1.29 3.49 -13.14
N ASN A 254 -2.35 2.92 -12.55
CA ASN A 254 -2.49 1.48 -12.28
C ASN A 254 -1.37 0.90 -11.39
N SER A 255 -0.63 1.74 -10.67
CA SER A 255 0.45 1.32 -9.78
C SER A 255 0.17 1.71 -8.34
N THR A 256 0.75 0.95 -7.43
CA THR A 256 0.70 1.21 -5.99
C THR A 256 2.09 0.98 -5.41
N ALA A 257 2.53 1.88 -4.54
CA ALA A 257 3.76 1.70 -3.79
C ALA A 257 3.61 0.53 -2.83
N LEU A 258 4.50 -0.45 -2.93
CA LEU A 258 4.53 -1.66 -2.11
C LEU A 258 5.85 -1.75 -1.34
N GLY A 259 5.83 -2.50 -0.24
CA GLY A 259 7.01 -2.77 0.57
C GLY A 259 7.79 -1.51 0.97
N PRO A 260 9.12 -1.45 0.78
CA PRO A 260 9.94 -0.29 1.14
C PRO A 260 9.49 1.01 0.48
N MET A 261 9.03 0.98 -0.79
CA MET A 261 8.57 2.19 -1.47
C MET A 261 7.32 2.81 -0.80
N GLN A 262 6.50 1.99 -0.15
CA GLN A 262 5.37 2.47 0.65
C GLN A 262 5.84 3.36 1.81
N VAL A 263 6.91 2.94 2.50
CA VAL A 263 7.51 3.68 3.61
C VAL A 263 8.08 5.01 3.10
N VAL A 264 8.84 4.97 2.00
CA VAL A 264 9.41 6.18 1.36
C VAL A 264 8.33 7.18 0.99
N VAL A 265 7.22 6.73 0.41
CA VAL A 265 6.11 7.65 0.08
C VAL A 265 5.48 8.23 1.35
N HIS A 266 5.14 7.39 2.31
CA HIS A 266 4.42 7.83 3.52
C HIS A 266 5.28 8.74 4.40
N ASP A 267 6.52 8.37 4.69
CA ASP A 267 7.34 9.05 5.69
C ASP A 267 8.17 10.21 5.10
N SER A 268 8.36 10.22 3.78
CA SER A 268 9.17 11.22 3.07
C SER A 268 8.36 11.98 2.01
N LEU A 269 8.08 11.36 0.87
CA LEU A 269 7.63 12.05 -0.35
C LEU A 269 6.27 12.75 -0.20
N SER A 270 5.34 12.17 0.57
CA SER A 270 4.02 12.77 0.84
C SER A 270 4.11 14.15 1.49
N SER A 271 5.19 14.41 2.23
CA SER A 271 5.45 15.66 2.94
C SER A 271 6.14 16.73 2.08
N LEU A 272 6.57 16.39 0.86
CA LEU A 272 7.25 17.33 -0.02
C LEU A 272 6.28 18.35 -0.63
N THR A 273 6.82 19.53 -0.93
CA THR A 273 6.04 20.58 -1.61
C THR A 273 5.67 20.15 -3.01
N GLU A 274 4.57 20.70 -3.55
CA GLU A 274 4.17 20.51 -4.95
C GLU A 274 5.29 20.87 -5.93
N SER A 275 6.01 21.96 -5.63
CA SER A 275 7.16 22.41 -6.44
C SER A 275 8.27 21.37 -6.50
N ASP A 276 8.61 20.73 -5.37
CA ASP A 276 9.67 19.73 -5.31
C ASP A 276 9.24 18.41 -5.96
N LEU A 277 8.01 17.95 -5.75
CA LEU A 277 7.49 16.78 -6.49
C LEU A 277 7.43 17.02 -8.00
N ASN A 278 7.07 18.23 -8.40
CA ASN A 278 7.08 18.64 -9.81
C ASN A 278 8.51 18.65 -10.38
N ALA A 279 9.49 19.10 -9.61
CA ALA A 279 10.90 19.08 -9.97
C ALA A 279 11.42 17.64 -10.14
N MET A 280 11.13 16.75 -9.18
CA MET A 280 11.48 15.32 -9.26
C MET A 280 10.87 14.65 -10.49
N ALA A 281 9.58 14.88 -10.76
CA ALA A 281 8.91 14.34 -11.94
C ALA A 281 9.48 14.90 -13.24
N THR A 282 9.88 16.18 -13.28
CA THR A 282 10.54 16.78 -14.43
C THR A 282 11.87 16.09 -14.73
N PHE A 283 12.68 15.86 -13.69
CA PHE A 283 13.96 15.19 -13.83
C PHE A 283 13.81 13.73 -14.28
N LEU A 284 13.01 12.94 -13.56
CA LEU A 284 12.81 11.51 -13.84
C LEU A 284 12.26 11.24 -15.24
N LEU A 285 11.36 12.09 -15.73
CA LEU A 285 10.79 11.95 -17.06
C LEU A 285 11.72 12.47 -18.18
N ASP A 286 12.82 13.12 -17.86
CA ASP A 286 13.80 13.65 -18.82
C ASP A 286 15.15 12.93 -18.80
N LEU A 287 15.26 11.87 -18.01
CA LEU A 287 16.47 11.05 -17.94
C LEU A 287 16.77 10.38 -19.29
N PRO A 288 18.03 10.20 -19.66
CA PRO A 288 18.38 9.43 -20.85
C PRO A 288 17.84 8.00 -20.73
N PRO A 289 17.51 7.36 -21.87
CA PRO A 289 17.09 5.97 -21.87
C PRO A 289 18.13 5.08 -21.22
N GLY A 290 17.69 4.12 -20.38
CA GLY A 290 18.56 3.11 -19.81
C GLY A 290 19.07 2.14 -20.88
N ALA A 291 20.21 1.50 -20.60
CA ALA A 291 20.82 0.56 -21.55
C ALA A 291 20.04 -0.75 -21.73
N GLU A 292 19.12 -1.10 -20.84
CA GLU A 292 18.30 -2.30 -20.94
C GLU A 292 16.96 -2.00 -21.59
N THR A 293 16.76 -2.57 -22.78
CA THR A 293 15.42 -2.69 -23.38
C THR A 293 14.61 -3.66 -22.50
N PRO A 294 13.37 -3.34 -22.10
CA PRO A 294 12.52 -4.31 -21.42
C PRO A 294 12.49 -5.61 -22.22
N PRO A 295 12.58 -6.78 -21.57
CA PRO A 295 12.47 -8.04 -22.29
C PRO A 295 11.17 -8.03 -23.07
N LYS A 296 11.24 -8.42 -24.35
CA LYS A 296 10.03 -8.63 -25.15
C LYS A 296 9.14 -9.60 -24.39
N PRO A 297 7.83 -9.32 -24.27
CA PRO A 297 6.91 -10.28 -23.70
C PRO A 297 7.07 -11.62 -24.41
N VAL A 298 7.37 -12.65 -23.67
CA VAL A 298 7.36 -14.02 -24.21
C VAL A 298 5.94 -14.52 -23.98
N ALA A 299 5.20 -14.67 -25.05
CA ALA A 299 3.81 -15.13 -25.04
C ALA A 299 3.71 -16.63 -24.72
N ASP A 300 4.32 -17.07 -23.63
CA ASP A 300 4.06 -18.40 -23.09
C ASP A 300 2.68 -18.41 -22.44
N LYS A 301 1.86 -19.36 -22.80
CA LYS A 301 0.55 -19.56 -22.18
C LYS A 301 0.65 -20.66 -21.12
N LEU A 302 -0.06 -20.47 -20.03
CA LEU A 302 -0.25 -21.54 -19.05
C LEU A 302 -0.87 -22.76 -19.74
N ALA A 303 -0.45 -23.95 -19.32
CA ALA A 303 -1.12 -25.17 -19.72
C ALA A 303 -2.62 -25.11 -19.31
N PRO A 304 -3.56 -25.62 -20.11
CA PRO A 304 -4.98 -25.42 -19.87
C PRO A 304 -5.48 -25.86 -18.49
N ASP A 305 -4.93 -26.95 -17.96
CA ASP A 305 -5.24 -27.45 -16.62
C ASP A 305 -4.70 -26.54 -15.51
N VAL A 306 -3.50 -25.98 -15.70
CA VAL A 306 -2.91 -24.97 -14.79
C VAL A 306 -3.70 -23.68 -14.85
N GLN A 307 -4.09 -23.25 -16.05
CA GLN A 307 -4.91 -22.06 -16.25
C GLN A 307 -6.25 -22.19 -15.52
N ALA A 308 -6.95 -23.32 -15.67
CA ALA A 308 -8.23 -23.55 -15.02
C ALA A 308 -8.11 -23.59 -13.49
N ARG A 309 -7.09 -24.29 -12.97
CA ARG A 309 -6.81 -24.35 -11.53
C ARG A 309 -6.48 -22.97 -10.95
N ALA A 310 -5.62 -22.20 -11.61
CA ALA A 310 -5.21 -20.88 -11.17
C ALA A 310 -6.35 -19.84 -11.29
N ALA A 311 -7.18 -19.94 -12.32
CA ALA A 311 -8.39 -19.12 -12.45
C ALA A 311 -9.35 -19.36 -11.27
N LYS A 312 -9.54 -20.63 -10.88
CA LYS A 312 -10.33 -20.96 -9.70
C LYS A 312 -9.72 -20.40 -8.42
N LEU A 313 -8.40 -20.54 -8.23
CA LEU A 313 -7.72 -19.95 -7.07
C LEU A 313 -7.91 -18.42 -7.02
N TYR A 314 -7.86 -17.76 -8.17
CA TYR A 314 -8.11 -16.33 -8.27
C TYR A 314 -9.55 -15.98 -7.89
N SER A 315 -10.52 -16.68 -8.46
CA SER A 315 -11.94 -16.51 -8.14
C SER A 315 -12.21 -16.66 -6.64
N ASP A 316 -11.66 -17.72 -6.04
CA ASP A 316 -11.93 -18.07 -4.65
C ASP A 316 -11.25 -17.12 -3.65
N ASN A 317 -10.11 -16.49 -4.01
CA ASN A 317 -9.28 -15.78 -3.04
C ASN A 317 -9.04 -14.30 -3.37
N CYS A 318 -9.19 -13.87 -4.61
CA CYS A 318 -8.72 -12.56 -5.08
C CYS A 318 -9.80 -11.70 -5.72
N ALA A 319 -10.73 -12.35 -6.46
CA ALA A 319 -11.72 -11.65 -7.28
C ALA A 319 -12.70 -10.78 -6.47
N SER A 320 -12.99 -11.13 -5.22
CA SER A 320 -13.83 -10.33 -4.33
C SER A 320 -13.29 -8.91 -4.10
N CYS A 321 -11.96 -8.76 -4.10
CA CYS A 321 -11.29 -7.47 -3.94
C CYS A 321 -10.80 -6.90 -5.27
N HIS A 322 -10.09 -7.72 -6.04
CA HIS A 322 -9.47 -7.26 -7.29
C HIS A 322 -10.39 -7.33 -8.51
N GLN A 323 -11.64 -7.73 -8.33
CA GLN A 323 -12.68 -7.94 -9.35
C GLN A 323 -12.33 -9.06 -10.35
N ALA A 324 -13.34 -9.59 -11.04
CA ALA A 324 -13.14 -10.68 -12.02
C ALA A 324 -12.26 -10.27 -13.21
N ASP A 325 -12.23 -8.98 -13.54
CA ASP A 325 -11.42 -8.41 -14.63
C ASP A 325 -10.07 -7.83 -14.16
N GLY A 326 -9.72 -8.00 -12.89
CA GLY A 326 -8.45 -7.55 -12.33
C GLY A 326 -8.31 -6.02 -12.21
N LYS A 327 -9.39 -5.23 -12.37
CA LYS A 327 -9.31 -3.76 -12.33
C LYS A 327 -9.27 -3.20 -10.91
N GLY A 328 -9.58 -4.00 -9.89
CA GLY A 328 -9.63 -3.54 -8.51
C GLY A 328 -10.71 -2.48 -8.31
N ILE A 329 -10.52 -1.64 -7.29
CA ILE A 329 -11.42 -0.53 -6.97
C ILE A 329 -10.61 0.75 -6.88
N ALA A 330 -11.00 1.74 -7.67
CA ALA A 330 -10.26 2.99 -7.77
C ALA A 330 -10.01 3.62 -6.39
N ASN A 331 -8.77 4.00 -6.12
CA ASN A 331 -8.29 4.60 -4.87
C ASN A 331 -8.44 3.73 -3.60
N GLN A 332 -8.79 2.45 -3.72
CA GLN A 332 -9.00 1.57 -2.57
C GLN A 332 -8.29 0.22 -2.73
N ILE A 333 -8.46 -0.43 -3.85
CA ILE A 333 -7.84 -1.72 -4.17
C ILE A 333 -7.10 -1.60 -5.50
N PRO A 334 -5.78 -1.77 -5.50
CA PRO A 334 -4.98 -1.61 -6.71
C PRO A 334 -5.43 -2.54 -7.84
N PRO A 335 -5.44 -2.07 -9.09
CA PRO A 335 -5.66 -2.95 -10.23
C PRO A 335 -4.49 -3.91 -10.38
N LEU A 336 -4.79 -5.13 -10.82
CA LEU A 336 -3.83 -6.12 -11.29
C LEU A 336 -3.63 -5.99 -12.80
N ALA A 337 -4.69 -5.57 -13.51
CA ALA A 337 -4.65 -5.29 -14.94
C ALA A 337 -3.75 -4.09 -15.26
N GLY A 338 -2.73 -4.31 -16.09
CA GLY A 338 -1.80 -3.25 -16.53
C GLY A 338 -0.91 -2.68 -15.39
N ASN A 339 -0.82 -3.34 -14.24
CA ASN A 339 -0.01 -2.88 -13.12
C ASN A 339 1.48 -3.13 -13.40
N PRO A 340 2.36 -2.11 -13.36
CA PRO A 340 3.78 -2.27 -13.60
C PRO A 340 4.49 -3.29 -12.70
N ALA A 341 4.08 -3.45 -11.45
CA ALA A 341 4.62 -4.46 -10.53
C ALA A 341 4.27 -5.90 -11.00
N ILE A 342 3.08 -6.08 -11.57
CA ILE A 342 2.66 -7.37 -12.16
C ILE A 342 3.39 -7.62 -13.46
N LEU A 343 3.59 -6.59 -14.28
CA LEU A 343 4.25 -6.66 -15.58
C LEU A 343 5.78 -6.71 -15.49
N ALA A 344 6.36 -6.54 -14.30
CA ALA A 344 7.81 -6.57 -14.09
C ALA A 344 8.44 -7.88 -14.63
N ALA A 345 9.69 -7.81 -15.10
CA ALA A 345 10.40 -8.97 -15.65
C ALA A 345 10.50 -10.15 -14.66
N LYS A 346 10.48 -9.88 -13.35
CA LYS A 346 10.52 -10.88 -12.29
C LYS A 346 9.26 -10.78 -11.42
N PRO A 347 8.73 -11.91 -10.89
CA PRO A 347 7.47 -11.96 -10.15
C PRO A 347 7.61 -11.59 -8.66
N PHE A 348 8.66 -10.86 -8.27
CA PHE A 348 8.96 -10.66 -6.84
C PHE A 348 7.84 -9.92 -6.12
N ASP A 349 7.33 -8.83 -6.67
CA ASP A 349 6.33 -7.98 -5.99
C ASP A 349 4.98 -8.69 -5.81
N ILE A 350 4.53 -9.46 -6.81
CA ILE A 350 3.30 -10.24 -6.67
C ILE A 350 3.48 -11.37 -5.65
N LEU A 351 4.65 -12.05 -5.64
CA LEU A 351 4.94 -13.07 -4.64
C LEU A 351 5.01 -12.46 -3.24
N ALA A 352 5.63 -11.30 -3.11
CA ALA A 352 5.70 -10.55 -1.87
C ALA A 352 4.30 -10.18 -1.36
N ALA A 353 3.50 -9.54 -2.18
CA ALA A 353 2.16 -9.11 -1.82
C ALA A 353 1.26 -10.29 -1.41
N VAL A 354 1.33 -11.41 -2.13
CA VAL A 354 0.54 -12.61 -1.80
C VAL A 354 1.01 -13.26 -0.49
N LEU A 355 2.32 -13.34 -0.27
CA LEU A 355 2.86 -14.05 0.90
C LEU A 355 2.89 -13.21 2.17
N GLN A 356 3.17 -11.90 2.08
CA GLN A 356 3.22 -11.02 3.26
C GLN A 356 1.90 -10.30 3.53
N GLY A 357 1.07 -10.15 2.49
CA GLY A 357 0.00 -9.17 2.50
C GLY A 357 0.52 -7.74 2.29
N VAL A 358 -0.41 -6.80 2.28
CA VAL A 358 -0.12 -5.36 2.20
C VAL A 358 -0.85 -4.68 3.36
N PRO A 359 -0.14 -3.94 4.22
CA PRO A 359 -0.78 -3.26 5.35
C PRO A 359 -1.74 -2.16 4.86
N ALA A 360 -2.77 -1.91 5.66
CA ALA A 360 -3.70 -0.82 5.42
C ALA A 360 -3.00 0.54 5.43
N ARG A 361 -3.51 1.44 4.61
CA ARG A 361 -3.18 2.88 4.63
C ARG A 361 -4.46 3.70 4.52
N ASP A 362 -4.33 5.02 4.66
CA ASP A 362 -5.47 5.94 4.66
C ASP A 362 -6.37 5.81 3.43
N ASP A 363 -5.81 5.40 2.30
CA ASP A 363 -6.48 5.29 1.01
C ASP A 363 -6.48 3.86 0.42
N ILE A 364 -5.87 2.87 1.09
CA ILE A 364 -5.75 1.50 0.58
C ILE A 364 -6.18 0.49 1.64
N ILE A 365 -7.10 -0.39 1.25
CA ILE A 365 -7.56 -1.50 2.08
C ILE A 365 -6.44 -2.53 2.25
N ALA A 366 -6.29 -3.06 3.45
CA ALA A 366 -5.33 -4.11 3.74
C ALA A 366 -5.55 -5.34 2.86
N MET A 367 -4.47 -5.85 2.26
CA MET A 367 -4.47 -7.17 1.64
C MET A 367 -3.97 -8.20 2.66
N PRO A 368 -4.73 -9.23 2.99
CA PRO A 368 -4.28 -10.26 3.93
C PRO A 368 -3.11 -11.08 3.36
N SER A 369 -2.29 -11.65 4.24
CA SER A 369 -1.27 -12.63 3.85
C SER A 369 -1.92 -13.98 3.53
N PHE A 370 -1.52 -14.58 2.42
CA PHE A 370 -1.93 -15.94 2.02
C PHE A 370 -0.84 -16.99 2.30
N ALA A 371 0.21 -16.63 3.03
CA ALA A 371 1.28 -17.56 3.33
C ALA A 371 0.81 -18.78 4.14
N GLY A 372 -0.23 -18.64 4.97
CA GLY A 372 -0.80 -19.74 5.75
C GLY A 372 -1.79 -20.61 4.98
N SER A 373 -2.45 -20.06 3.94
CA SER A 373 -3.57 -20.71 3.26
C SER A 373 -3.22 -21.32 1.91
N LEU A 374 -2.21 -20.78 1.19
CA LEU A 374 -1.83 -21.24 -0.13
C LEU A 374 -0.44 -21.91 -0.12
N GLY A 375 -0.35 -23.11 -0.70
CA GLY A 375 0.91 -23.82 -0.91
C GLY A 375 1.78 -23.18 -2.01
N ASP A 376 3.06 -23.56 -2.08
CA ASP A 376 4.04 -22.95 -2.98
C ASP A 376 3.65 -23.08 -4.45
N GLN A 377 3.12 -24.24 -4.86
CA GLN A 377 2.63 -24.46 -6.22
C GLN A 377 1.44 -23.55 -6.53
N SER A 378 0.49 -23.44 -5.60
CA SER A 378 -0.70 -22.59 -5.75
C SER A 378 -0.35 -21.11 -5.89
N VAL A 379 0.60 -20.62 -5.10
CA VAL A 379 1.08 -19.22 -5.19
C VAL A 379 1.80 -18.98 -6.51
N ALA A 380 2.63 -19.92 -6.98
CA ALA A 380 3.33 -19.80 -8.25
C ALA A 380 2.35 -19.80 -9.44
N ASP A 381 1.36 -20.71 -9.43
CA ASP A 381 0.33 -20.81 -10.47
C ASP A 381 -0.53 -19.53 -10.50
N LEU A 382 -0.97 -19.05 -9.34
CA LEU A 382 -1.73 -17.83 -9.20
C LEU A 382 -0.96 -16.60 -9.69
N ALA A 383 0.32 -16.47 -9.31
CA ALA A 383 1.16 -15.38 -9.77
C ALA A 383 1.31 -15.37 -11.30
N ASN A 384 1.57 -16.53 -11.91
CA ASN A 384 1.66 -16.67 -13.36
C ASN A 384 0.31 -16.39 -14.04
N TYR A 385 -0.81 -16.83 -13.46
CA TYR A 385 -2.14 -16.53 -13.96
C TYR A 385 -2.41 -15.03 -14.01
N VAL A 386 -2.20 -14.32 -12.90
CA VAL A 386 -2.40 -12.86 -12.83
C VAL A 386 -1.50 -12.13 -13.82
N ARG A 387 -0.26 -12.58 -13.99
CA ARG A 387 0.73 -12.00 -14.91
C ARG A 387 0.40 -12.17 -16.38
N THR A 388 -0.50 -13.11 -16.74
CA THR A 388 -0.90 -13.40 -18.13
C THR A 388 -2.40 -13.25 -18.38
N SER A 389 -3.17 -12.82 -17.38
CA SER A 389 -4.61 -12.56 -17.48
C SER A 389 -4.91 -11.06 -17.51
N PHE A 390 -6.17 -10.68 -17.70
CA PHE A 390 -6.63 -9.29 -17.65
C PHE A 390 -5.95 -8.34 -18.64
N GLY A 391 -5.46 -8.88 -19.76
CA GLY A 391 -4.67 -8.13 -20.75
C GLY A 391 -3.20 -7.95 -20.37
N ASN A 392 -2.74 -8.58 -19.31
CA ASN A 392 -1.32 -8.64 -18.94
C ASN A 392 -0.58 -9.61 -19.85
N ASP A 393 0.68 -9.26 -20.16
CA ASP A 393 1.58 -10.06 -21.00
C ASP A 393 2.99 -10.03 -20.37
N ALA A 394 3.13 -10.72 -19.24
CA ALA A 394 4.39 -10.81 -18.51
C ALA A 394 4.93 -12.26 -18.52
N PRO A 395 6.25 -12.47 -18.32
CA PRO A 395 6.85 -13.80 -18.36
C PRO A 395 6.27 -14.76 -17.32
N LEU A 396 6.02 -16.01 -17.71
CA LEU A 396 5.61 -17.13 -16.86
C LEU A 396 6.82 -17.68 -16.07
N ASN A 397 7.32 -16.94 -15.12
CA ASN A 397 8.55 -17.28 -14.42
C ASN A 397 8.44 -17.35 -12.87
N ALA A 398 7.23 -17.30 -12.33
CA ALA A 398 7.01 -17.66 -10.94
C ALA A 398 7.09 -19.18 -10.78
N THR A 399 7.94 -19.65 -9.85
CA THR A 399 8.15 -21.08 -9.61
C THR A 399 7.91 -21.42 -8.14
N PRO A 400 7.48 -22.65 -7.81
CA PRO A 400 7.33 -23.08 -6.43
C PRO A 400 8.61 -22.92 -5.59
N SER A 401 9.78 -23.13 -6.21
CA SER A 401 11.06 -22.95 -5.54
C SER A 401 11.34 -21.49 -5.16
N MET A 402 10.92 -20.53 -6.00
CA MET A 402 10.99 -19.10 -5.64
C MET A 402 10.06 -18.78 -4.47
N VAL A 403 8.85 -19.35 -4.46
CA VAL A 403 7.89 -19.18 -3.36
C VAL A 403 8.43 -19.78 -2.07
N ALA A 404 8.99 -21.00 -2.12
CA ALA A 404 9.60 -21.66 -0.96
C ALA A 404 10.80 -20.87 -0.41
N ALA A 405 11.68 -20.41 -1.28
CA ALA A 405 12.81 -19.54 -0.91
C ALA A 405 12.33 -18.24 -0.26
N TRP A 406 11.27 -17.65 -0.77
CA TRP A 406 10.65 -16.46 -0.21
C TRP A 406 10.06 -16.73 1.18
N ARG A 407 9.31 -17.80 1.30
CA ARG A 407 8.69 -18.24 2.56
C ARG A 407 9.71 -18.47 3.66
N SER A 408 10.89 -19.01 3.33
CA SER A 408 11.98 -19.24 4.29
C SER A 408 12.59 -17.94 4.85
N THR A 409 12.44 -16.82 4.16
CA THR A 409 12.93 -15.51 4.61
C THR A 409 11.88 -14.73 5.39
N LEU A 410 10.59 -15.09 5.24
CA LEU A 410 9.58 -14.55 6.12
C LEU A 410 9.91 -15.06 7.52
N SER A 411 9.91 -14.16 8.49
CA SER A 411 9.94 -14.54 9.91
C SER A 411 8.67 -15.31 10.34
N LEU A 412 7.87 -15.71 9.36
CA LEU A 412 6.82 -16.71 9.52
C LEU A 412 7.53 -18.04 9.77
N PRO A 413 7.21 -18.76 10.84
CA PRO A 413 7.75 -20.09 11.04
C PRO A 413 7.49 -20.91 9.77
N VAL A 414 8.55 -21.38 9.14
CA VAL A 414 8.52 -22.45 8.15
C VAL A 414 7.52 -23.46 8.65
N TYR A 415 6.64 -24.02 7.81
CA TYR A 415 5.71 -25.11 8.13
C TYR A 415 6.25 -26.06 9.21
N ALA A 416 6.59 -25.52 10.36
CA ALA A 416 6.67 -26.26 11.61
C ALA A 416 5.22 -26.59 11.91
N SER A 417 4.96 -27.85 12.23
CA SER A 417 3.65 -28.41 12.57
C SER A 417 2.70 -27.32 13.09
N ALA A 418 1.48 -27.26 12.60
CA ALA A 418 0.45 -26.26 12.89
C ALA A 418 0.33 -25.84 14.37
N SER A 419 0.91 -26.59 15.27
CA SER A 419 0.96 -26.38 16.72
C SER A 419 1.99 -25.35 17.21
N ALA A 420 2.91 -24.86 16.37
CA ALA A 420 4.02 -23.99 16.81
C ALA A 420 3.90 -22.51 16.41
N ARG A 421 2.84 -22.11 15.69
CA ARG A 421 2.64 -20.72 15.28
C ARG A 421 1.90 -19.94 16.36
N THR A 422 2.42 -18.79 16.75
CA THR A 422 1.65 -17.79 17.50
C THR A 422 0.77 -17.02 16.52
N PHE A 423 -0.51 -16.90 16.83
CA PHE A 423 -1.42 -16.02 16.11
C PHE A 423 -1.32 -14.62 16.71
N ASP A 424 -0.86 -13.66 15.93
CA ASP A 424 -0.82 -12.25 16.31
C ASP A 424 -1.78 -11.45 15.43
N CYS A 425 -2.53 -10.55 16.05
CA CYS A 425 -3.38 -9.65 15.29
C CYS A 425 -2.53 -8.72 14.43
N PRO A 426 -2.82 -8.61 13.11
CA PRO A 426 -2.15 -7.66 12.26
C PRO A 426 -2.34 -6.26 12.83
N GLN A 427 -1.28 -5.46 12.77
CA GLN A 427 -1.34 -4.05 13.17
C GLN A 427 -2.15 -3.26 12.12
N VAL A 428 -3.44 -3.55 12.04
CA VAL A 428 -4.38 -2.86 11.17
C VAL A 428 -4.75 -1.55 11.82
N GLY A 429 -4.59 -0.43 11.12
CA GLY A 429 -5.03 0.87 11.60
C GLY A 429 -3.95 1.76 12.23
N GLN A 430 -2.67 1.45 12.06
CA GLN A 430 -1.61 2.40 12.47
C GLN A 430 -1.40 3.56 11.47
N GLY A 431 -2.35 3.92 10.71
CA GLY A 431 -2.47 5.06 9.80
C GLY A 431 -3.93 5.36 9.53
N ALA A 432 -4.84 4.53 10.05
CA ALA A 432 -6.27 4.79 9.94
C ALA A 432 -6.61 6.07 10.70
N SER A 433 -7.46 6.87 10.11
CA SER A 433 -8.04 8.09 10.68
C SER A 433 -8.38 7.89 12.16
N PRO A 434 -8.12 8.86 13.05
CA PRO A 434 -8.32 8.75 14.50
C PRO A 434 -9.79 8.57 14.93
N SER A 435 -10.69 8.30 13.99
CA SER A 435 -12.13 8.14 14.24
C SER A 435 -12.50 6.94 15.12
N PHE A 436 -11.55 6.02 15.37
CA PHE A 436 -11.82 4.82 16.18
C PHE A 436 -11.03 4.81 17.48
N THR A 437 -11.73 5.09 18.56
CA THR A 437 -11.14 4.88 19.88
C THR A 437 -11.04 3.38 20.19
N PRO A 438 -10.06 2.93 20.98
CA PRO A 438 -9.97 1.54 21.42
C PRO A 438 -11.26 0.99 22.03
N SER A 439 -12.06 1.84 22.66
CA SER A 439 -13.35 1.46 23.25
C SER A 439 -14.40 1.14 22.20
N VAL A 440 -14.43 1.86 21.07
CA VAL A 440 -15.32 1.58 19.94
C VAL A 440 -14.92 0.27 19.28
N ILE A 441 -13.64 0.05 19.02
CA ILE A 441 -13.12 -1.22 18.48
C ILE A 441 -13.49 -2.39 19.39
N ALA A 442 -13.30 -2.26 20.70
CA ALA A 442 -13.70 -3.30 21.65
C ALA A 442 -15.22 -3.52 21.71
N GLY A 443 -16.02 -2.47 21.49
CA GLY A 443 -17.48 -2.56 21.35
C GLY A 443 -17.89 -3.39 20.15
N LEU A 444 -17.37 -3.06 18.97
CA LEU A 444 -17.57 -3.80 17.74
C LEU A 444 -17.11 -5.26 17.84
N GLY A 445 -15.97 -5.51 18.49
CA GLY A 445 -15.49 -6.86 18.74
C GLY A 445 -16.47 -7.70 19.57
N ARG A 446 -17.12 -7.13 20.58
CA ARG A 446 -18.17 -7.82 21.36
C ARG A 446 -19.42 -8.12 20.52
N GLU A 447 -19.83 -7.19 19.67
CA GLU A 447 -20.97 -7.37 18.75
C GLU A 447 -20.68 -8.48 17.73
N LEU A 448 -19.49 -8.49 17.16
CA LEU A 448 -19.03 -9.56 16.25
C LEU A 448 -18.93 -10.92 16.96
N ALA A 449 -18.47 -10.95 18.21
CA ALA A 449 -18.40 -12.19 19.01
C ALA A 449 -19.80 -12.75 19.34
N ALA A 450 -20.75 -11.87 19.58
CA ALA A 450 -22.13 -12.27 19.90
C ALA A 450 -22.90 -12.83 18.69
N ARG A 451 -22.37 -12.67 17.47
CA ARG A 451 -22.98 -13.15 16.20
C ARG A 451 -24.45 -12.75 15.99
N SER A 452 -24.87 -11.68 16.66
CA SER A 452 -26.26 -11.23 16.67
C SER A 452 -26.55 -10.12 15.66
N VAL A 453 -25.52 -9.60 15.00
CA VAL A 453 -25.62 -8.41 14.15
C VAL A 453 -25.18 -8.75 12.74
N SER A 454 -25.97 -8.33 11.75
CA SER A 454 -25.59 -8.44 10.34
C SER A 454 -24.49 -7.46 9.99
N TYR A 455 -23.67 -7.76 8.98
CA TYR A 455 -22.67 -6.81 8.46
C TYR A 455 -23.31 -5.48 8.03
N ALA A 456 -24.51 -5.55 7.42
CA ALA A 456 -25.28 -4.37 7.05
C ALA A 456 -25.58 -3.47 8.24
N GLN A 457 -26.05 -4.05 9.33
CA GLN A 457 -26.37 -3.31 10.55
C GLN A 457 -25.11 -2.79 11.23
N LEU A 458 -24.05 -3.61 11.29
CA LEU A 458 -22.76 -3.23 11.86
C LEU A 458 -22.15 -2.04 11.11
N VAL A 459 -22.16 -2.09 9.78
CA VAL A 459 -21.63 -1.01 8.93
C VAL A 459 -22.50 0.24 9.04
N ALA A 460 -23.83 0.10 9.01
CA ALA A 460 -24.75 1.22 9.15
C ALA A 460 -24.64 1.91 10.51
N ASP A 461 -24.59 1.14 11.59
CA ASP A 461 -24.38 1.66 12.95
C ASP A 461 -23.06 2.38 13.09
N TYR A 462 -22.03 1.84 12.44
CA TYR A 462 -20.72 2.44 12.41
C TYR A 462 -20.71 3.75 11.62
N GLN A 463 -21.25 3.78 10.42
CA GLN A 463 -21.34 4.99 9.59
C GLN A 463 -22.17 6.08 10.27
N SER A 464 -23.26 5.71 10.96
CA SER A 464 -24.09 6.67 11.69
C SER A 464 -23.33 7.39 12.80
N LYS A 465 -22.40 6.69 13.46
CA LYS A 465 -21.53 7.23 14.51
C LYS A 465 -20.31 7.98 13.94
N ASN A 466 -19.95 7.69 12.70
CA ASN A 466 -18.77 8.23 12.02
C ASN A 466 -19.10 8.59 10.56
N PRO A 467 -19.88 9.64 10.32
CA PRO A 467 -20.39 9.98 9.00
C PRO A 467 -19.31 10.33 7.96
N ASN A 468 -18.10 10.62 8.42
CA ASN A 468 -16.95 10.95 7.57
C ASN A 468 -16.01 9.75 7.33
N ALA A 469 -16.33 8.56 7.86
CA ALA A 469 -15.51 7.39 7.67
C ALA A 469 -15.60 6.89 6.23
N GLY A 470 -14.46 6.80 5.55
CA GLY A 470 -14.35 6.19 4.24
C GLY A 470 -14.47 4.66 4.31
N VAL A 471 -14.65 4.04 3.14
CA VAL A 471 -14.70 2.58 2.98
C VAL A 471 -13.50 1.90 3.65
N THR A 472 -12.31 2.44 3.43
CA THR A 472 -11.05 1.93 4.00
C THR A 472 -11.06 1.96 5.53
N ASP A 473 -11.55 3.06 6.12
CA ASP A 473 -11.66 3.20 7.57
C ASP A 473 -12.59 2.12 8.16
N ILE A 474 -13.74 1.93 7.53
CA ILE A 474 -14.74 0.95 7.95
C ILE A 474 -14.14 -0.46 7.93
N VAL A 475 -13.58 -0.87 6.81
CA VAL A 475 -13.00 -2.21 6.63
C VAL A 475 -11.87 -2.47 7.62
N ASN A 476 -10.90 -1.56 7.71
CA ASN A 476 -9.74 -1.73 8.56
C ASN A 476 -10.11 -1.83 10.05
N ASN A 477 -11.06 -1.05 10.49
CA ASN A 477 -11.48 -1.06 11.90
C ASN A 477 -12.35 -2.28 12.23
N LEU A 478 -13.16 -2.77 11.31
CA LEU A 478 -13.89 -4.02 11.50
C LEU A 478 -12.94 -5.22 11.57
N ILE A 479 -11.89 -5.27 10.74
CA ILE A 479 -10.83 -6.28 10.83
C ILE A 479 -10.10 -6.17 12.18
N ALA A 480 -9.75 -4.97 12.61
CA ALA A 480 -9.10 -4.75 13.91
C ALA A 480 -9.99 -5.16 15.09
N ALA A 481 -11.31 -4.96 14.98
CA ALA A 481 -12.29 -5.37 15.99
C ALA A 481 -12.49 -6.90 16.03
N TYR A 482 -12.45 -7.56 14.87
CA TYR A 482 -12.66 -9.00 14.78
C TYR A 482 -11.43 -9.82 15.20
N CYS A 483 -10.24 -9.33 14.96
CA CYS A 483 -9.01 -10.06 15.26
C CYS A 483 -8.87 -10.51 16.73
N PRO A 484 -9.12 -9.68 17.76
CA PRO A 484 -9.09 -10.14 19.15
C PRO A 484 -10.13 -11.22 19.45
N VAL A 485 -11.29 -11.19 18.77
CA VAL A 485 -12.34 -12.23 18.91
C VAL A 485 -11.83 -13.56 18.42
N VAL A 486 -11.21 -13.59 17.24
CA VAL A 486 -10.58 -14.79 16.67
C VAL A 486 -9.41 -15.25 17.54
N ALA A 487 -8.56 -14.33 18.01
CA ALA A 487 -7.41 -14.62 18.86
C ALA A 487 -7.83 -15.33 20.17
N ALA A 488 -8.93 -14.87 20.76
CA ALA A 488 -9.47 -15.45 22.01
C ALA A 488 -10.16 -16.82 21.83
N ASN A 489 -10.44 -17.22 20.59
CA ASN A 489 -11.10 -18.51 20.34
C ASN A 489 -10.13 -19.68 20.56
N ALA A 490 -10.30 -20.37 21.70
CA ALA A 490 -9.46 -21.49 22.08
C ALA A 490 -9.72 -22.79 21.27
N SER A 491 -10.85 -22.87 20.55
CA SER A 491 -11.18 -24.02 19.71
C SER A 491 -10.48 -24.00 18.34
N LEU A 492 -9.94 -22.85 17.94
CA LEU A 492 -9.21 -22.70 16.68
C LEU A 492 -7.71 -22.89 16.88
N SER A 493 -7.08 -23.67 16.00
CA SER A 493 -5.63 -23.64 15.85
C SER A 493 -5.17 -22.27 15.37
N ASN A 494 -3.89 -21.94 15.52
CA ASN A 494 -3.37 -20.67 15.03
C ASN A 494 -3.58 -20.48 13.51
N ASP A 495 -3.47 -21.56 12.73
CA ASP A 495 -3.80 -21.56 11.30
C ASP A 495 -5.30 -21.37 11.06
N GLY A 496 -6.15 -21.95 11.90
CA GLY A 496 -7.61 -21.74 11.87
C GLY A 496 -7.96 -20.28 12.15
N LYS A 497 -7.28 -19.65 13.10
CA LYS A 497 -7.44 -18.23 13.42
C LYS A 497 -7.04 -17.33 12.25
N SER A 498 -5.91 -17.64 11.61
CA SER A 498 -5.47 -16.89 10.41
C SER A 498 -6.49 -17.01 9.28
N ARG A 499 -6.95 -18.21 8.97
CA ARG A 499 -7.97 -18.43 7.94
C ARG A 499 -9.30 -17.75 8.26
N ALA A 500 -9.71 -17.73 9.52
CA ALA A 500 -10.94 -17.04 9.94
C ALA A 500 -10.82 -15.53 9.74
N LEU A 501 -9.68 -14.93 10.11
CA LEU A 501 -9.43 -13.51 9.91
C LEU A 501 -9.34 -13.14 8.42
N GLU A 502 -8.67 -13.95 7.62
CA GLU A 502 -8.56 -13.76 6.16
C GLU A 502 -9.94 -13.81 5.48
N ARG A 503 -10.78 -14.76 5.87
CA ARG A 503 -12.17 -14.83 5.37
C ARG A 503 -12.95 -13.59 5.73
N PHE A 504 -12.97 -13.21 7.00
CA PHE A 504 -13.66 -12.01 7.45
C PHE A 504 -13.19 -10.77 6.70
N ALA A 505 -11.88 -10.61 6.51
CA ALA A 505 -11.31 -9.48 5.77
C ALA A 505 -11.82 -9.45 4.32
N ARG A 506 -11.88 -10.59 3.62
CA ARG A 506 -12.43 -10.67 2.27
C ARG A 506 -13.90 -10.32 2.22
N GLU A 507 -14.69 -10.88 3.12
CA GLU A 507 -16.14 -10.69 3.17
C GLU A 507 -16.49 -9.23 3.47
N ILE A 508 -15.92 -8.66 4.51
CA ILE A 508 -16.22 -7.28 4.88
C ILE A 508 -15.75 -6.27 3.83
N THR A 509 -14.60 -6.54 3.19
CA THR A 509 -14.13 -5.72 2.08
C THR A 509 -15.10 -5.77 0.91
N SER A 510 -15.47 -6.97 0.49
CA SER A 510 -16.44 -7.18 -0.60
C SER A 510 -17.77 -6.48 -0.31
N TYR A 511 -18.27 -6.59 0.91
CA TYR A 511 -19.51 -5.95 1.33
C TYR A 511 -19.44 -4.42 1.28
N VAL A 512 -18.46 -3.83 1.95
CA VAL A 512 -18.35 -2.38 2.06
C VAL A 512 -18.02 -1.72 0.71
N THR A 513 -17.20 -2.39 -0.12
CA THR A 513 -16.90 -1.89 -1.47
C THR A 513 -18.08 -1.98 -2.41
N SER A 514 -18.94 -3.01 -2.28
CA SER A 514 -20.17 -3.09 -3.07
C SER A 514 -21.17 -1.99 -2.72
N MET A 515 -21.22 -1.56 -1.46
CA MET A 515 -22.04 -0.42 -1.07
C MET A 515 -21.57 0.88 -1.70
N SER A 516 -20.25 1.10 -1.82
CA SER A 516 -19.68 2.30 -2.45
C SER A 516 -19.88 2.32 -3.97
N LEU A 517 -19.98 1.16 -4.61
CA LEU A 517 -20.26 1.04 -6.05
C LEU A 517 -21.74 1.27 -6.36
N ASN A 518 -22.62 1.05 -5.38
CA ASN A 518 -24.07 1.20 -5.55
C ASN A 518 -24.58 2.66 -5.60
N GLU A 519 -23.74 3.66 -5.33
CA GLU A 519 -24.11 5.07 -5.60
C GLU A 519 -24.13 5.39 -7.09
N SER A 520 -23.48 4.56 -7.95
CA SER A 520 -23.43 4.74 -9.39
C SER A 520 -24.16 3.67 -10.22
N GLU A 521 -24.46 2.48 -9.65
CA GLU A 521 -25.24 1.42 -10.32
C GLU A 521 -26.11 0.66 -9.31
N PRO A 522 -27.45 0.74 -9.40
CA PRO A 522 -28.34 0.36 -8.29
C PRO A 522 -28.58 -1.14 -8.09
N ASP A 523 -28.04 -2.08 -8.84
CA ASP A 523 -28.62 -3.42 -8.89
C ASP A 523 -27.73 -4.63 -8.58
N VAL A 524 -26.47 -4.46 -8.25
CA VAL A 524 -25.60 -5.62 -7.92
C VAL A 524 -25.01 -5.49 -6.52
N GLY A 525 -25.86 -5.47 -5.53
CA GLY A 525 -25.43 -5.59 -4.13
C GLY A 525 -24.96 -7.02 -3.86
N ILE A 526 -23.70 -7.16 -3.42
CA ILE A 526 -23.09 -8.46 -3.14
C ILE A 526 -23.78 -9.13 -1.97
N ILE A 527 -24.35 -10.26 -2.23
CA ILE A 527 -25.21 -11.09 -1.39
C ILE A 527 -24.46 -11.74 -0.22
N TRP A 528 -23.13 -11.79 -0.30
CA TRP A 528 -22.21 -12.35 0.71
C TRP A 528 -22.21 -11.63 2.06
N ALA A 529 -22.87 -10.49 2.12
CA ALA A 529 -22.93 -9.62 3.27
C ALA A 529 -24.08 -9.92 4.23
N THR A 530 -24.75 -11.02 4.05
CA THR A 530 -25.72 -11.47 5.04
C THR A 530 -25.04 -12.28 6.14
N PRO A 531 -25.64 -12.38 7.34
CA PRO A 531 -25.19 -13.33 8.37
C PRO A 531 -25.10 -14.76 7.84
N LEU A 532 -25.80 -15.07 6.76
CA LEU A 532 -25.73 -16.33 6.02
C LEU A 532 -24.42 -16.48 5.28
N GLY A 533 -23.95 -15.47 4.53
CA GLY A 533 -22.67 -15.53 3.83
C GLY A 533 -21.50 -15.80 4.80
N ALA A 534 -21.50 -15.14 5.95
CA ALA A 534 -20.51 -15.36 6.98
C ALA A 534 -20.53 -16.78 7.54
N SER A 535 -21.72 -17.39 7.75
CA SER A 535 -21.82 -18.76 8.24
C SER A 535 -21.59 -19.82 7.17
N LEU A 536 -21.79 -19.49 5.89
CA LEU A 536 -21.53 -20.40 4.76
C LEU A 536 -20.04 -20.57 4.44
N LEU A 537 -19.21 -19.59 4.79
CA LEU A 537 -17.78 -19.59 4.50
C LEU A 537 -16.91 -20.12 5.66
N GLU A 538 -17.50 -20.46 6.80
CA GLU A 538 -16.82 -21.01 7.97
C GLU A 538 -16.53 -22.51 7.82
N HIS A 539 -15.75 -22.89 6.83
CA HIS A 539 -15.23 -24.25 6.69
C HIS A 539 -13.83 -24.40 7.31
N ASP A 540 -13.74 -24.39 8.62
CA ASP A 540 -12.70 -25.11 9.35
C ASP A 540 -13.34 -26.39 9.92
N PRO A 541 -12.94 -27.59 9.51
CA PRO A 541 -13.51 -28.82 10.03
C PRO A 541 -13.28 -29.01 11.53
N SER A 542 -12.44 -28.20 12.16
CA SER A 542 -12.23 -28.18 13.61
C SER A 542 -13.19 -27.24 14.36
N TRP A 543 -13.96 -26.41 13.66
CA TRP A 543 -14.93 -25.48 14.23
C TRP A 543 -16.31 -25.71 13.63
N GLN A 544 -17.14 -26.44 14.34
CA GLN A 544 -18.53 -26.69 13.96
C GLN A 544 -19.49 -26.01 14.94
N PRO A 545 -19.92 -24.76 14.73
CA PRO A 545 -21.20 -24.38 15.21
C PRO A 545 -22.26 -24.99 14.27
N ALA A 546 -23.34 -25.49 14.83
CA ALA A 546 -24.51 -25.83 14.05
C ALA A 546 -24.90 -24.66 13.15
N LEU A 547 -25.26 -24.94 11.90
CA LEU A 547 -25.73 -23.94 10.95
C LEU A 547 -26.91 -23.18 11.61
N THR A 548 -26.73 -21.88 11.86
CA THR A 548 -27.77 -21.04 12.43
C THR A 548 -28.27 -20.09 11.35
N CYS A 549 -29.40 -20.40 10.79
CA CYS A 549 -30.07 -19.50 9.86
C CYS A 549 -30.56 -18.24 10.59
N PRO A 550 -30.36 -17.04 10.04
CA PRO A 550 -30.94 -15.82 10.59
C PRO A 550 -32.48 -15.94 10.72
N ALA A 551 -33.02 -15.35 11.77
CA ALA A 551 -34.48 -15.23 11.87
C ALA A 551 -35.00 -14.33 10.74
N PRO A 552 -36.11 -14.67 10.08
CA PRO A 552 -36.66 -13.92 8.95
C PRO A 552 -36.88 -12.43 9.22
N ASP A 553 -37.36 -12.11 10.43
CA ASP A 553 -37.59 -10.73 10.91
C ASP A 553 -36.33 -9.90 11.12
N LYS A 554 -35.16 -10.55 11.23
CA LYS A 554 -33.85 -9.92 11.42
C LYS A 554 -32.98 -9.93 10.17
N SER A 555 -33.47 -10.51 9.07
CA SER A 555 -32.69 -10.68 7.84
C SER A 555 -32.58 -9.40 6.99
N GLY A 556 -33.43 -8.41 7.23
CA GLY A 556 -33.56 -7.22 6.38
C GLY A 556 -34.23 -7.47 5.03
N VAL A 557 -34.60 -8.71 4.73
CA VAL A 557 -35.27 -9.08 3.48
C VAL A 557 -36.75 -8.73 3.60
N PRO A 558 -37.40 -8.09 2.58
CA PRO A 558 -38.81 -7.80 2.59
C PRO A 558 -39.67 -9.07 2.79
N SER A 559 -40.62 -9.05 3.73
CA SER A 559 -41.44 -10.22 4.06
C SER A 559 -42.20 -10.77 2.83
N SER A 560 -42.70 -9.90 1.96
CA SER A 560 -43.37 -10.29 0.72
C SER A 560 -42.44 -11.09 -0.23
N LEU A 561 -41.16 -10.79 -0.22
CA LEU A 561 -40.15 -11.49 -1.04
C LEU A 561 -39.80 -12.85 -0.42
N LEU A 562 -39.70 -12.92 0.91
CA LEU A 562 -39.54 -14.18 1.64
C LEU A 562 -40.74 -15.13 1.42
N ASP A 563 -41.97 -14.62 1.48
CA ASP A 563 -43.18 -15.41 1.18
C ASP A 563 -43.18 -15.94 -0.26
N ALA A 564 -42.71 -15.11 -1.21
CA ALA A 564 -42.61 -15.53 -2.61
C ALA A 564 -41.48 -16.57 -2.80
N ALA A 565 -40.32 -16.39 -2.15
CA ALA A 565 -39.24 -17.37 -2.17
C ALA A 565 -39.67 -18.70 -1.55
N THR A 566 -40.36 -18.68 -0.41
CA THR A 566 -40.88 -19.87 0.27
C THR A 566 -41.87 -20.65 -0.60
N LYS A 567 -42.71 -19.97 -1.37
CA LYS A 567 -43.64 -20.62 -2.32
C LYS A 567 -42.91 -21.26 -3.50
N LEU A 568 -41.78 -20.73 -3.90
CA LEU A 568 -40.94 -21.28 -4.99
C LEU A 568 -39.98 -22.37 -4.51
N ALA A 569 -39.62 -22.35 -3.23
CA ALA A 569 -38.74 -23.34 -2.64
C ALA A 569 -39.53 -24.67 -2.51
N GLY A 570 -39.05 -25.69 -3.20
CA GLY A 570 -39.48 -27.05 -2.94
C GLY A 570 -38.99 -27.57 -1.57
N LYS A 571 -39.11 -28.88 -1.31
CA LYS A 571 -38.41 -29.49 -0.17
C LYS A 571 -36.93 -29.24 -0.31
N ALA A 572 -36.28 -28.76 0.76
CA ALA A 572 -34.84 -28.60 0.80
C ALA A 572 -34.16 -29.95 0.54
N ASP A 573 -33.21 -29.97 -0.38
CA ASP A 573 -32.44 -31.15 -0.77
C ASP A 573 -30.96 -30.76 -0.76
N LEU A 574 -30.14 -31.49 -0.02
CA LEU A 574 -28.70 -31.31 0.02
C LEU A 574 -28.04 -31.52 -1.34
N ASN A 575 -28.68 -32.30 -2.20
CA ASN A 575 -28.22 -32.59 -3.57
C ASN A 575 -29.04 -31.88 -4.64
N PHE A 576 -29.51 -30.65 -4.34
CA PHE A 576 -30.28 -29.85 -5.28
C PHE A 576 -29.61 -29.77 -6.68
N SER A 577 -30.42 -29.70 -7.70
CA SER A 577 -29.92 -29.46 -9.06
C SER A 577 -29.61 -27.98 -9.26
N ALA A 578 -28.41 -27.65 -9.77
CA ALA A 578 -28.03 -26.28 -10.11
C ALA A 578 -29.05 -25.62 -11.04
N GLN A 579 -29.58 -26.37 -12.01
CA GLN A 579 -30.62 -25.89 -12.92
C GLN A 579 -31.91 -25.51 -12.20
N ALA A 580 -32.31 -26.25 -11.15
CA ALA A 580 -33.48 -25.92 -10.36
C ALA A 580 -33.29 -24.63 -9.56
N ALA A 581 -32.10 -24.44 -8.93
CA ALA A 581 -31.75 -23.23 -8.21
C ALA A 581 -31.69 -22.00 -9.13
N THR A 582 -31.07 -22.14 -10.32
CA THR A 582 -31.07 -21.11 -11.37
C THR A 582 -32.47 -20.72 -11.80
N THR A 583 -33.34 -21.72 -12.01
CA THR A 583 -34.74 -21.48 -12.39
C THR A 583 -35.50 -20.76 -11.30
N GLN A 584 -35.29 -21.12 -10.04
CA GLN A 584 -35.91 -20.44 -8.89
C GLN A 584 -35.47 -18.98 -8.81
N ALA A 585 -34.15 -18.72 -8.98
CA ALA A 585 -33.59 -17.37 -8.96
C ALA A 585 -34.19 -16.49 -10.06
N ASN A 586 -34.23 -16.99 -11.28
CA ASN A 586 -34.76 -16.28 -12.43
C ASN A 586 -36.29 -16.04 -12.31
N ASN A 587 -37.01 -17.01 -11.81
CA ASN A 587 -38.48 -16.89 -11.61
C ASN A 587 -38.79 -15.85 -10.53
N LEU A 588 -38.12 -15.91 -9.37
CA LEU A 588 -38.35 -14.94 -8.29
C LEU A 588 -38.00 -13.51 -8.72
N ALA A 589 -36.88 -13.31 -9.40
CA ALA A 589 -36.51 -12.01 -9.95
C ALA A 589 -37.51 -11.50 -11.00
N THR A 590 -38.03 -12.37 -11.86
CA THR A 590 -39.00 -11.99 -12.89
C THR A 590 -40.35 -11.63 -12.28
N GLN A 591 -40.78 -12.34 -11.25
CA GLN A 591 -42.05 -12.07 -10.54
C GLN A 591 -41.96 -10.82 -9.67
N ASN A 592 -40.74 -10.37 -9.32
CA ASN A 592 -40.50 -9.21 -8.47
C ASN A 592 -39.56 -8.20 -9.16
N PRO A 593 -39.95 -7.58 -10.29
CA PRO A 593 -39.05 -6.76 -11.12
C PRO A 593 -38.59 -5.47 -10.45
N LYS A 594 -39.22 -5.05 -9.36
CA LYS A 594 -38.85 -3.89 -8.55
C LYS A 594 -37.95 -4.25 -7.36
N ALA A 595 -37.76 -5.53 -7.06
CA ALA A 595 -36.86 -5.96 -6.00
C ALA A 595 -35.43 -5.87 -6.47
N LYS A 596 -34.53 -5.50 -5.55
CA LYS A 596 -33.07 -5.58 -5.81
C LYS A 596 -32.68 -7.05 -5.95
N LEU A 597 -31.80 -7.35 -6.88
CA LEU A 597 -31.36 -8.75 -7.09
C LEU A 597 -30.68 -9.33 -5.83
N ALA A 598 -30.06 -8.47 -5.03
CA ALA A 598 -29.52 -8.84 -3.72
C ALA A 598 -30.61 -9.34 -2.76
N ASP A 599 -31.75 -8.66 -2.70
CA ASP A 599 -32.87 -9.07 -1.85
C ASP A 599 -33.51 -10.39 -2.34
N VAL A 600 -33.56 -10.57 -3.67
CA VAL A 600 -34.02 -11.81 -4.30
C VAL A 600 -33.17 -13.01 -3.89
N ALA A 601 -31.83 -12.84 -3.98
CA ALA A 601 -30.91 -13.90 -3.60
C ALA A 601 -30.96 -14.17 -2.09
N ASN A 602 -30.95 -13.12 -1.27
CA ASN A 602 -31.09 -13.26 0.17
C ASN A 602 -32.36 -13.99 0.59
N ALA A 603 -33.48 -13.72 -0.08
CA ALA A 603 -34.74 -14.41 0.16
C ALA A 603 -34.63 -15.92 -0.13
N LEU A 604 -34.02 -16.29 -1.27
CA LEU A 604 -33.84 -17.68 -1.66
C LEU A 604 -32.89 -18.43 -0.75
N ILE A 605 -31.74 -17.82 -0.47
CA ILE A 605 -30.70 -18.40 0.38
C ILE A 605 -31.24 -18.61 1.80
N LEU A 606 -31.96 -17.62 2.36
CA LEU A 606 -32.56 -17.73 3.69
C LEU A 606 -33.62 -18.83 3.73
N THR A 607 -34.46 -18.90 2.72
CA THR A 607 -35.50 -19.95 2.63
C THR A 607 -34.87 -21.34 2.51
N TYR A 608 -33.83 -21.48 1.72
CA TYR A 608 -33.10 -22.74 1.58
C TYR A 608 -32.39 -23.12 2.89
N CYS A 609 -31.75 -22.15 3.58
CA CYS A 609 -31.14 -22.35 4.89
C CYS A 609 -32.12 -22.93 5.90
N GLN A 610 -33.28 -22.32 6.03
CA GLN A 610 -34.34 -22.80 6.95
C GLN A 610 -34.80 -24.21 6.61
N GLY A 611 -34.88 -24.53 5.31
CA GLY A 611 -35.20 -25.85 4.85
C GLY A 611 -34.13 -26.90 5.17
N VAL A 612 -32.86 -26.56 5.00
CA VAL A 612 -31.72 -27.46 5.27
C VAL A 612 -31.56 -27.66 6.77
N SER A 613 -31.62 -26.60 7.57
CA SER A 613 -31.51 -26.70 9.04
C SER A 613 -32.64 -27.46 9.72
N ALA A 614 -33.75 -27.66 9.02
CA ALA A 614 -34.88 -28.51 9.49
C ALA A 614 -34.67 -30.00 9.20
N LEU A 615 -33.67 -30.38 8.43
CA LEU A 615 -33.33 -31.77 8.15
C LEU A 615 -32.66 -32.40 9.39
N THR A 616 -33.06 -33.59 9.76
CA THR A 616 -32.49 -34.28 10.93
C THR A 616 -31.46 -35.34 10.53
N GLY A 617 -30.40 -35.47 11.33
CA GLY A 617 -29.39 -36.53 11.16
C GLY A 617 -28.35 -36.27 10.05
N ILE A 618 -28.16 -35.01 9.68
CA ILE A 618 -27.22 -34.58 8.67
C ILE A 618 -25.96 -34.02 9.35
N ASP A 619 -24.81 -34.28 8.76
CA ASP A 619 -23.54 -33.72 9.19
C ASP A 619 -23.54 -32.18 8.91
N PRO A 620 -23.25 -31.34 9.91
CA PRO A 620 -23.13 -29.89 9.74
C PRO A 620 -22.22 -29.47 8.59
N ALA A 621 -21.16 -30.25 8.28
CA ALA A 621 -20.30 -29.99 7.13
C ALA A 621 -21.02 -30.19 5.79
N GLN A 622 -21.94 -31.16 5.70
CA GLN A 622 -22.75 -31.38 4.51
C GLN A 622 -23.80 -30.29 4.34
N GLU A 623 -24.41 -29.84 5.43
CA GLU A 623 -25.34 -28.71 5.42
C GLU A 623 -24.67 -27.44 4.89
N THR A 624 -23.51 -27.11 5.44
CA THR A 624 -22.74 -25.92 5.03
C THR A 624 -22.29 -26.02 3.57
N ALA A 625 -21.83 -27.19 3.12
CA ALA A 625 -21.43 -27.40 1.73
C ALA A 625 -22.60 -27.23 0.75
N ALA A 626 -23.79 -27.72 1.13
CA ALA A 626 -25.01 -27.57 0.32
C ALA A 626 -25.45 -26.11 0.24
N MET A 627 -25.42 -25.40 1.36
CA MET A 627 -25.73 -23.97 1.43
C MET A 627 -24.78 -23.12 0.58
N THR A 628 -23.47 -23.38 0.65
CA THR A 628 -22.47 -22.68 -0.15
C THR A 628 -22.76 -22.87 -1.64
N ARG A 629 -22.95 -24.11 -2.09
CA ARG A 629 -23.27 -24.41 -3.51
C ARG A 629 -24.59 -23.76 -3.96
N TYR A 630 -25.60 -23.75 -3.10
CA TYR A 630 -26.89 -23.13 -3.44
C TYR A 630 -26.73 -21.62 -3.61
N GLY A 631 -26.05 -20.97 -2.69
CA GLY A 631 -25.75 -19.54 -2.74
C GLY A 631 -24.98 -19.15 -4.01
N GLU A 632 -23.93 -19.90 -4.35
CA GLU A 632 -23.13 -19.68 -5.56
C GLU A 632 -23.99 -19.74 -6.82
N VAL A 633 -24.80 -20.77 -6.97
CA VAL A 633 -25.66 -20.95 -8.16
C VAL A 633 -26.72 -19.86 -8.27
N VAL A 634 -27.35 -19.48 -7.15
CA VAL A 634 -28.35 -18.39 -7.13
C VAL A 634 -27.74 -17.06 -7.53
N ILE A 635 -26.55 -16.76 -7.03
CA ILE A 635 -25.82 -15.52 -7.32
C ILE A 635 -25.43 -15.48 -8.78
N GLU A 636 -24.81 -16.54 -9.29
CA GLU A 636 -24.40 -16.65 -10.69
C GLU A 636 -25.58 -16.44 -11.64
N ALA A 637 -26.73 -17.06 -11.34
CA ALA A 637 -27.95 -16.90 -12.11
C ALA A 637 -28.47 -15.46 -12.13
N LEU A 638 -28.41 -14.76 -10.99
CA LEU A 638 -28.89 -13.39 -10.88
C LEU A 638 -27.90 -12.37 -11.48
N GLN A 639 -26.62 -12.66 -11.43
CA GLN A 639 -25.59 -11.86 -12.13
C GLN A 639 -25.77 -11.95 -13.64
N ALA A 640 -25.93 -13.16 -14.20
CA ALA A 640 -26.22 -13.34 -15.62
C ALA A 640 -27.47 -12.55 -16.06
N LYS A 641 -28.51 -12.53 -15.18
CA LYS A 641 -29.73 -11.75 -15.44
C LYS A 641 -29.51 -10.23 -15.34
N ALA A 642 -28.58 -9.76 -14.53
CA ALA A 642 -28.21 -8.35 -14.47
C ALA A 642 -27.54 -7.89 -15.76
N ASP A 643 -26.66 -8.75 -16.31
CA ASP A 643 -25.91 -8.49 -17.55
C ASP A 643 -26.83 -8.45 -18.79
N GLU A 644 -27.99 -9.11 -18.75
CA GLU A 644 -29.01 -9.07 -19.82
C GLU A 644 -29.85 -7.79 -19.82
N ARG A 645 -29.80 -6.96 -18.77
CA ARG A 645 -30.56 -5.70 -18.72
C ARG A 645 -29.90 -4.63 -19.60
N PRO A 646 -30.67 -3.90 -20.45
CA PRO A 646 -30.14 -2.77 -21.17
C PRO A 646 -29.68 -1.68 -20.17
N PRO A 647 -28.58 -0.97 -20.49
CA PRO A 647 -28.11 0.11 -19.64
C PRO A 647 -29.21 1.14 -19.39
N ALA A 648 -29.33 1.58 -18.14
CA ALA A 648 -30.32 2.61 -17.77
C ALA A 648 -30.14 3.85 -18.67
N PRO A 649 -31.23 4.47 -19.16
CA PRO A 649 -31.13 5.66 -19.98
C PRO A 649 -30.40 6.74 -19.17
N ALA A 650 -29.33 7.28 -19.77
CA ALA A 650 -28.54 8.36 -19.18
C ALA A 650 -29.48 9.45 -18.69
N ALA A 651 -29.42 9.77 -17.39
CA ALA A 651 -30.17 10.86 -16.81
C ALA A 651 -29.82 12.14 -17.58
N SER A 652 -30.79 12.68 -18.33
CA SER A 652 -30.64 13.93 -19.07
C SER A 652 -30.29 15.00 -18.04
N ALA A 653 -29.10 15.59 -18.17
CA ALA A 653 -28.74 16.80 -17.46
C ALA A 653 -29.76 17.87 -17.82
N ALA A 654 -30.76 18.07 -16.95
CA ALA A 654 -31.63 19.23 -17.01
C ALA A 654 -30.80 20.44 -16.57
N ALA A 655 -30.39 21.22 -17.57
CA ALA A 655 -29.90 22.55 -17.35
C ALA A 655 -30.98 23.39 -16.62
N LYS A 656 -30.58 23.97 -15.51
CA LYS A 656 -30.94 25.34 -15.14
C LYS A 656 -29.84 25.95 -14.28
#